data_d8ea0c382efefa5c11c97a24b8d4c715
#
_entry.id   d8ea0c382efefa5c11c97a24b8d4c715
#
_cell.length_a   1.000
_cell.length_b   1.000
_cell.length_c   1.000
_cell.angle_alpha   90.00
_cell.angle_beta   90.00
_cell.angle_gamma   90.00
#
_symmetry.space_group_name_H-M   'P 1'
#
loop_
_entity.id
_entity.type
_entity.pdbx_description
1 polymer ?
#
loop_
_entity_poly.entity_id
_entity_poly.type
_entity_poly.pdbx_seq_one_letter_code
_entity_poly.pdbx_strand_id
1 'polypeptide(L)'
;TLFVPVVKDADTLDFSAFHDAYEELIRKVRANRLSPDDFAGASATLTNPGTIGTVQSVPRLMPGQGVIVGVGSIDFPAEYQAADRRALADLGVSKVVTITSTYDHRIIQGAESGLFLKKVHELLLGADGFYEEIFTSLGVPYEAVQWRTDVNPVDSVEATLLKQLQVHTLVNMHRVRGHLIADLDPLRIKVPTMHAELDPATNGLTIWDLDREFLTDGLAGHDRLPLSEILRILRDAYCRTVGVEYMHIQEPDQKRWIQEHVEGVPATVSGADQRHILEKLNAAEAFERFLATKYVGAKRFGIEGAESAIPLLDAVLESAADAGLDGAVLGMAHRGRLNVLANVVGKSIGQIFNEFEGNVDADMVQGSGDVKYHLGAKGTFASRNGHVMPVQLAANPSHLEAVDPVVEGIVRATQDVIDRAPGTYTILPLLIHGDAAFAGQGVVSEVLNLSDLKGYRTGGTVHLVINNQLGFTTAPEYGRSTVYATDVAKAVQAPIFHVNGDDPEACVRVARLAFAFRQAFHKDVVIDMWCYRRHGHNEGDDPSYTQPLMYQRIDEHPSVRNRYVESLVKRGDISMEEAEQALADFNGKLQAAFDLTRAAAPPKGIRARPASPSRGPLPHLATGVERAELEHIVATLDDVPEGFTVHPKLARQFETRRQLWESGEVDWALGEALAFGSVLSDGHDIRFSGQDSRRGTFSHRHAVLVDYETGAELAPLTRLGKDQGKFWIYDSSLSEYAAMGFEYGYSIVHVDALVCWEGQFGDFVNGAQIIIDQYLAASEDKWNQRSGLVLLLPHGYDGQGPEHSSARIERFLTLCAEDNIQVANCTNAAQYFHLLRRQVRLEQPKPLVVFTPKYLLRAKESRSPVSALTEGSFEEVLDDPAVTDPSSIRRVLFCSGKVAFDLMKRRAATQAPVAVVRLEQLYPFPGEQIVALLERYENADSAFWVQEEPENMGPWPFVHSRLHTLLPGRTKLGHSSRSESGSPATGSAAVHQQEQDDLVERAFDGV
;
A
#
# COMPACT_ATOMS: atom_id res chain seq x y z
N THR A 1 35.78 48.24 -16.96
CA THR A 1 34.86 49.34 -17.35
C THR A 1 33.72 49.34 -16.35
N LEU A 2 33.35 50.51 -15.83
CA LEU A 2 32.21 50.70 -14.95
C LEU A 2 30.95 50.85 -15.83
N PHE A 3 29.94 50.00 -15.60
CA PHE A 3 28.61 50.10 -16.20
C PHE A 3 27.58 50.42 -15.11
N VAL A 4 26.62 51.29 -15.42
CA VAL A 4 25.52 51.67 -14.51
C VAL A 4 24.20 51.52 -15.27
N PRO A 5 23.77 50.27 -15.50
CA PRO A 5 22.46 49.99 -16.14
C PRO A 5 21.31 50.35 -15.18
N VAL A 6 20.12 50.57 -15.73
CA VAL A 6 18.96 51.06 -15.01
C VAL A 6 17.87 50.03 -14.94
N VAL A 7 17.43 49.66 -13.73
CA VAL A 7 16.19 48.94 -13.51
C VAL A 7 15.05 49.96 -13.69
N LYS A 8 14.17 49.70 -14.64
CA LYS A 8 13.03 50.57 -14.95
C LYS A 8 11.92 50.39 -13.93
N ASP A 9 11.25 51.50 -13.57
CA ASP A 9 10.07 51.52 -12.71
C ASP A 9 10.23 50.65 -11.44
N ALA A 10 11.43 50.73 -10.82
CA ALA A 10 11.82 49.89 -9.68
C ALA A 10 10.92 50.04 -8.45
N ASP A 11 10.23 51.17 -8.34
CA ASP A 11 9.26 51.50 -7.29
C ASP A 11 7.91 50.74 -7.44
N THR A 12 7.65 50.12 -8.60
CA THR A 12 6.43 49.33 -8.87
C THR A 12 6.69 47.83 -8.76
N LEU A 13 7.95 47.43 -8.62
CA LEU A 13 8.36 46.05 -8.58
C LEU A 13 8.37 45.52 -7.13
N ASP A 14 7.87 44.29 -6.91
CA ASP A 14 8.14 43.56 -5.69
C ASP A 14 9.61 43.09 -5.67
N PHE A 15 10.04 42.48 -4.56
CA PHE A 15 11.44 42.11 -4.42
C PHE A 15 11.87 41.04 -5.43
N SER A 16 11.01 40.06 -5.71
CA SER A 16 11.31 38.99 -6.68
C SER A 16 11.47 39.54 -8.09
N ALA A 17 10.52 40.35 -8.53
CA ALA A 17 10.57 41.01 -9.86
C ALA A 17 11.76 41.97 -9.98
N PHE A 18 12.06 42.72 -8.92
CA PHE A 18 13.25 43.58 -8.87
C PHE A 18 14.55 42.80 -8.99
N HIS A 19 14.66 41.68 -8.25
CA HIS A 19 15.81 40.79 -8.28
C HIS A 19 16.02 40.21 -9.68
N ASP A 20 14.96 39.73 -10.31
CA ASP A 20 15.01 39.14 -11.65
C ASP A 20 15.43 40.18 -12.70
N ALA A 21 14.89 41.37 -12.64
CA ALA A 21 15.30 42.50 -13.50
C ALA A 21 16.79 42.86 -13.30
N TYR A 22 17.25 42.88 -12.06
CA TYR A 22 18.66 43.12 -11.72
C TYR A 22 19.57 42.03 -12.27
N GLU A 23 19.25 40.77 -12.05
CA GLU A 23 20.03 39.63 -12.54
C GLU A 23 20.06 39.56 -14.07
N GLU A 24 18.98 39.95 -14.75
CA GLU A 24 18.96 40.08 -16.21
C GLU A 24 19.96 41.11 -16.69
N LEU A 25 20.00 42.31 -16.07
CA LEU A 25 20.99 43.33 -16.38
C LEU A 25 22.43 42.87 -16.12
N ILE A 26 22.66 42.12 -15.01
CA ILE A 26 23.99 41.55 -14.73
C ILE A 26 24.39 40.55 -15.81
N ARG A 27 23.45 39.70 -16.28
CA ARG A 27 23.70 38.77 -17.40
C ARG A 27 24.05 39.50 -18.70
N LYS A 28 23.30 40.56 -19.03
CA LYS A 28 23.62 41.44 -20.18
C LYS A 28 25.01 42.06 -20.06
N VAL A 29 25.39 42.55 -18.87
CA VAL A 29 26.73 43.09 -18.59
C VAL A 29 27.83 42.06 -18.85
N ARG A 30 27.68 40.86 -18.26
CA ARG A 30 28.64 39.75 -18.41
C ARG A 30 28.77 39.27 -19.86
N ALA A 31 27.67 39.27 -20.59
CA ALA A 31 27.62 38.90 -22.01
C ALA A 31 28.03 40.04 -22.98
N ASN A 32 28.33 41.23 -22.47
CA ASN A 32 28.61 42.47 -23.24
C ASN A 32 27.49 42.79 -24.26
N ARG A 33 26.22 42.64 -23.85
CA ARG A 33 25.00 42.82 -24.67
C ARG A 33 24.12 43.99 -24.22
N LEU A 34 24.69 44.96 -23.48
CA LEU A 34 23.96 46.16 -23.07
C LEU A 34 23.65 47.04 -24.28
N SER A 35 22.44 47.59 -24.32
CA SER A 35 21.98 48.58 -25.30
C SER A 35 21.96 49.98 -24.69
N PRO A 36 21.92 51.05 -25.49
CA PRO A 36 21.78 52.42 -24.99
C PRO A 36 20.53 52.63 -24.12
N ASP A 37 19.47 51.87 -24.37
CA ASP A 37 18.23 51.94 -23.60
C ASP A 37 18.38 51.41 -22.16
N ASP A 38 19.29 50.46 -21.96
CA ASP A 38 19.59 49.93 -20.62
C ASP A 38 20.23 50.98 -19.68
N PHE A 39 20.66 52.16 -20.20
CA PHE A 39 21.26 53.26 -19.43
C PHE A 39 20.35 54.48 -19.30
N ALA A 40 19.22 54.50 -19.96
CA ALA A 40 18.36 55.69 -20.00
C ALA A 40 17.35 55.73 -18.84
N GLY A 41 16.97 56.93 -18.38
CA GLY A 41 15.87 57.15 -17.45
C GLY A 41 16.21 57.00 -15.97
N ALA A 42 17.47 56.99 -15.57
CA ALA A 42 17.85 56.91 -14.16
C ALA A 42 17.46 58.17 -13.37
N SER A 43 16.63 58.04 -12.35
CA SER A 43 16.24 59.07 -11.39
C SER A 43 17.11 59.10 -10.12
N ALA A 44 17.59 57.91 -9.72
CA ALA A 44 18.46 57.69 -8.56
C ALA A 44 19.55 56.68 -8.90
N THR A 45 20.68 56.71 -8.19
CA THR A 45 21.75 55.73 -8.34
C THR A 45 22.13 55.12 -6.99
N LEU A 46 22.34 53.84 -6.96
CA LEU A 46 22.99 53.11 -5.86
C LEU A 46 24.41 52.74 -6.29
N THR A 47 25.40 53.09 -5.47
CA THR A 47 26.79 52.70 -5.69
C THR A 47 27.32 51.96 -4.45
N ASN A 48 28.00 50.85 -4.67
CA ASN A 48 28.53 50.02 -3.58
C ASN A 48 30.05 49.84 -3.70
N PRO A 49 30.86 50.81 -3.33
CA PRO A 49 32.30 50.66 -3.24
C PRO A 49 32.76 49.83 -2.04
N GLY A 50 31.86 49.45 -1.15
CA GLY A 50 32.17 48.59 0.01
C GLY A 50 32.69 47.21 -0.38
N THR A 51 32.35 46.68 -1.54
CA THR A 51 32.86 45.39 -2.06
C THR A 51 34.38 45.41 -2.31
N ILE A 52 35.02 46.57 -2.40
CA ILE A 52 36.48 46.73 -2.51
C ILE A 52 37.11 47.32 -1.24
N GLY A 53 36.39 47.27 -0.09
CA GLY A 53 36.86 47.66 1.22
C GLY A 53 36.68 49.16 1.56
N THR A 54 35.97 49.94 0.76
CA THR A 54 35.72 51.38 1.04
C THR A 54 34.67 51.51 2.15
N VAL A 55 35.04 52.07 3.31
CA VAL A 55 34.13 52.20 4.46
C VAL A 55 33.07 53.28 4.22
N GLN A 56 33.45 54.40 3.58
CA GLN A 56 32.54 55.51 3.28
C GLN A 56 32.90 56.15 1.95
N SER A 57 31.91 56.50 1.16
CA SER A 57 32.08 57.19 -0.09
C SER A 57 31.14 58.42 -0.16
N VAL A 58 31.57 59.47 -0.82
CA VAL A 58 30.77 60.63 -1.17
C VAL A 58 30.77 60.76 -2.71
N PRO A 59 29.88 59.98 -3.37
CA PRO A 59 29.85 59.92 -4.83
C PRO A 59 29.35 61.22 -5.42
N ARG A 60 29.80 61.55 -6.64
CA ARG A 60 29.27 62.68 -7.37
C ARG A 60 27.93 62.38 -8.00
N LEU A 61 27.00 63.30 -7.81
CA LEU A 61 25.70 63.20 -8.44
C LEU A 61 25.80 63.27 -9.96
N MET A 62 25.20 62.41 -10.68
CA MET A 62 25.19 62.41 -12.13
C MET A 62 24.17 63.42 -12.67
N PRO A 63 24.45 64.07 -13.83
CA PRO A 63 23.52 65.02 -14.42
C PRO A 63 22.14 64.41 -14.66
N GLY A 64 21.08 65.10 -14.20
CA GLY A 64 19.71 64.65 -14.37
C GLY A 64 19.17 63.69 -13.24
N GLN A 65 19.99 63.34 -12.27
CA GLN A 65 19.58 62.54 -11.10
C GLN A 65 19.38 63.46 -9.88
N GLY A 66 18.39 63.05 -9.04
CA GLY A 66 18.07 63.70 -7.78
C GLY A 66 18.95 63.28 -6.61
N VAL A 67 19.34 62.05 -6.57
CA VAL A 67 20.07 61.43 -5.46
C VAL A 67 20.99 60.29 -5.91
N ILE A 68 22.07 60.08 -5.23
CA ILE A 68 22.97 58.94 -5.31
C ILE A 68 23.27 58.44 -3.91
N VAL A 69 23.01 57.15 -3.67
CA VAL A 69 23.23 56.47 -2.40
C VAL A 69 24.52 55.67 -2.48
N GLY A 70 25.42 55.89 -1.53
CA GLY A 70 26.68 55.15 -1.41
C GLY A 70 26.59 54.17 -0.24
N VAL A 71 26.92 52.87 -0.52
CA VAL A 71 27.01 51.84 0.48
C VAL A 71 28.46 51.50 0.76
N GLY A 72 28.90 51.61 2.00
CA GLY A 72 30.23 51.25 2.44
C GLY A 72 30.42 49.74 2.70
N SER A 73 31.64 49.36 3.07
CA SER A 73 31.95 48.00 3.45
C SER A 73 31.20 47.59 4.72
N ILE A 74 30.78 46.34 4.76
CA ILE A 74 30.20 45.71 5.95
C ILE A 74 31.35 45.06 6.73
N ASP A 75 31.77 45.72 7.83
CA ASP A 75 32.89 45.24 8.66
C ASP A 75 32.71 45.70 10.11
N PHE A 76 33.52 45.19 10.99
CA PHE A 76 33.55 45.67 12.38
C PHE A 76 34.03 47.14 12.43
N PRO A 77 33.56 47.92 13.42
CA PRO A 77 34.11 49.26 13.66
C PRO A 77 35.64 49.25 13.76
N ALA A 78 36.29 50.30 13.29
CA ALA A 78 37.77 50.34 13.17
C ALA A 78 38.51 50.00 14.48
N GLU A 79 37.91 50.32 15.61
CA GLU A 79 38.44 50.08 16.96
C GLU A 79 38.50 48.59 17.28
N TYR A 80 37.70 47.77 16.59
CA TYR A 80 37.53 46.33 16.88
C TYR A 80 38.09 45.44 15.78
N GLN A 81 38.59 45.95 14.66
CA GLN A 81 39.05 45.12 13.53
C GLN A 81 40.20 44.17 13.84
N ALA A 82 40.99 44.46 14.88
CA ALA A 82 42.12 43.64 15.37
C ALA A 82 41.74 42.72 16.53
N ALA A 83 40.46 42.74 16.98
CA ALA A 83 40.03 41.93 18.09
C ALA A 83 39.68 40.48 17.64
N ASP A 84 39.83 39.52 18.53
CA ASP A 84 39.42 38.16 18.30
C ASP A 84 37.87 38.08 18.07
N ARG A 85 37.44 37.33 17.06
CA ARG A 85 36.03 37.28 16.68
C ARG A 85 35.11 36.71 17.78
N ARG A 86 35.61 35.80 18.61
CA ARG A 86 34.87 35.25 19.76
C ARG A 86 34.66 36.32 20.82
N ALA A 87 35.73 37.09 21.11
CA ALA A 87 35.63 38.22 22.04
C ALA A 87 34.64 39.29 21.55
N LEU A 88 34.60 39.58 20.25
CA LEU A 88 33.61 40.50 19.69
C LEU A 88 32.18 39.99 19.79
N ALA A 89 31.97 38.69 19.53
CA ALA A 89 30.68 38.06 19.71
C ALA A 89 30.22 38.06 21.19
N ASP A 90 31.15 37.78 22.13
CA ASP A 90 30.88 37.85 23.56
C ASP A 90 30.57 39.25 24.08
N LEU A 91 31.17 40.25 23.43
CA LEU A 91 30.91 41.67 23.74
C LEU A 91 29.66 42.22 23.03
N GLY A 92 29.04 41.45 22.13
CA GLY A 92 27.89 41.89 21.34
C GLY A 92 28.24 42.94 20.31
N VAL A 93 29.50 42.99 19.81
CA VAL A 93 29.91 43.93 18.77
C VAL A 93 29.58 43.37 17.40
N SER A 94 28.72 44.06 16.66
CA SER A 94 28.27 43.67 15.32
C SER A 94 29.06 44.39 14.23
N LYS A 95 29.03 43.85 13.02
CA LYS A 95 29.45 44.57 11.84
C LYS A 95 28.52 45.74 11.55
N VAL A 96 29.07 46.80 11.05
CA VAL A 96 28.35 48.02 10.67
C VAL A 96 28.56 48.34 9.21
N VAL A 97 27.59 49.02 8.59
CA VAL A 97 27.67 49.55 7.26
C VAL A 97 27.34 51.05 7.28
N THR A 98 28.12 51.84 6.58
CA THR A 98 27.83 53.27 6.43
C THR A 98 27.08 53.46 5.12
N ILE A 99 25.89 54.06 5.19
CA ILE A 99 25.11 54.45 4.01
C ILE A 99 25.10 55.97 3.95
N THR A 100 25.46 56.51 2.79
CA THR A 100 25.53 57.94 2.54
C THR A 100 24.59 58.35 1.40
N SER A 101 24.06 59.56 1.41
CA SER A 101 23.32 60.12 0.29
C SER A 101 23.95 61.41 -0.17
N THR A 102 24.16 61.55 -1.47
CA THR A 102 24.49 62.82 -2.15
C THR A 102 23.30 63.18 -3.01
N TYR A 103 22.79 64.36 -2.87
CA TYR A 103 21.53 64.83 -3.49
C TYR A 103 21.64 66.23 -4.09
N ASP A 104 20.75 66.56 -5.01
CA ASP A 104 20.61 67.88 -5.57
C ASP A 104 19.78 68.73 -4.60
N HIS A 105 20.47 69.68 -3.92
CA HIS A 105 19.85 70.49 -2.91
C HIS A 105 18.83 71.50 -3.48
N ARG A 106 18.71 71.59 -4.81
CA ARG A 106 17.68 72.36 -5.46
C ARG A 106 16.32 71.80 -5.43
N ILE A 107 16.25 70.42 -5.29
CA ILE A 107 15.02 69.63 -5.31
C ILE A 107 14.82 68.82 -4.04
N ILE A 108 15.88 68.56 -3.29
CA ILE A 108 15.83 67.74 -2.04
C ILE A 108 16.42 68.57 -0.90
N GLN A 109 15.68 68.67 0.21
CA GLN A 109 16.16 69.37 1.40
C GLN A 109 16.95 68.43 2.29
N GLY A 110 17.87 69.01 3.13
CA GLY A 110 18.69 68.20 4.03
C GLY A 110 17.88 67.36 5.00
N ALA A 111 16.74 67.88 5.49
CA ALA A 111 15.82 67.13 6.33
C ALA A 111 15.18 65.92 5.61
N GLU A 112 14.82 66.05 4.34
CA GLU A 112 14.24 65.01 3.53
C GLU A 112 15.26 63.87 3.30
N SER A 113 16.51 64.24 2.96
CA SER A 113 17.58 63.25 2.83
C SER A 113 17.88 62.54 4.15
N GLY A 114 17.82 63.29 5.28
CA GLY A 114 17.96 62.68 6.60
C GLY A 114 16.83 61.71 6.97
N LEU A 115 15.58 62.06 6.67
CA LEU A 115 14.41 61.22 6.87
C LEU A 115 14.43 59.99 5.96
N PHE A 116 14.90 60.13 4.71
CA PHE A 116 15.09 59.02 3.80
C PHE A 116 16.09 57.99 4.35
N LEU A 117 17.28 58.43 4.78
CA LEU A 117 18.27 57.53 5.39
C LEU A 117 17.77 56.92 6.68
N LYS A 118 17.03 57.64 7.49
CA LYS A 118 16.36 57.11 8.70
C LYS A 118 15.38 56.02 8.33
N LYS A 119 14.54 56.19 7.31
CA LYS A 119 13.59 55.17 6.85
C LYS A 119 14.31 53.95 6.32
N VAL A 120 15.38 54.11 5.52
CA VAL A 120 16.21 52.99 5.08
C VAL A 120 16.78 52.22 6.26
N HIS A 121 17.26 52.90 7.29
CA HIS A 121 17.76 52.27 8.51
C HIS A 121 16.67 51.49 9.25
N GLU A 122 15.48 52.07 9.41
CA GLU A 122 14.35 51.40 10.07
C GLU A 122 13.91 50.14 9.31
N LEU A 123 13.81 50.19 7.97
CA LEU A 123 13.45 49.04 7.14
C LEU A 123 14.51 47.94 7.24
N LEU A 124 15.80 48.28 7.21
CA LEU A 124 16.88 47.32 7.37
C LEU A 124 16.90 46.65 8.76
N LEU A 125 16.28 47.27 9.76
CA LEU A 125 16.08 46.73 11.08
C LEU A 125 14.75 45.95 11.21
N GLY A 126 13.98 45.81 10.12
CA GLY A 126 12.75 45.01 10.06
C GLY A 126 11.47 45.79 10.37
N ALA A 127 11.51 47.15 10.34
CA ALA A 127 10.28 47.93 10.49
C ALA A 127 9.32 47.70 9.32
N ASP A 128 8.02 47.93 9.58
CA ASP A 128 6.91 47.85 8.61
C ASP A 128 6.74 46.52 7.87
N GLY A 129 7.19 45.44 8.47
CA GLY A 129 7.08 44.10 7.86
C GLY A 129 7.97 43.89 6.62
N PHE A 130 9.10 44.63 6.53
CA PHE A 130 9.97 44.67 5.34
C PHE A 130 10.49 43.29 4.94
N TYR A 131 10.93 42.49 5.89
CA TYR A 131 11.44 41.14 5.59
C TYR A 131 10.32 40.15 5.31
N GLU A 132 9.16 40.29 5.94
CA GLU A 132 7.97 39.52 5.66
C GLU A 132 7.49 39.72 4.21
N GLU A 133 7.53 41.00 3.73
CA GLU A 133 7.19 41.32 2.35
C GLU A 133 8.19 40.70 1.37
N ILE A 134 9.51 40.78 1.65
CA ILE A 134 10.55 40.12 0.86
C ILE A 134 10.35 38.62 0.82
N PHE A 135 10.10 37.98 1.96
CA PHE A 135 9.88 36.52 2.04
C PHE A 135 8.63 36.09 1.24
N THR A 136 7.55 36.86 1.35
CA THR A 136 6.33 36.64 0.57
C THR A 136 6.59 36.74 -0.93
N SER A 137 7.29 37.82 -1.35
CA SER A 137 7.63 38.02 -2.76
C SER A 137 8.52 36.94 -3.34
N LEU A 138 9.50 36.46 -2.56
CA LEU A 138 10.37 35.33 -2.95
C LEU A 138 9.70 33.98 -2.84
N GLY A 139 8.45 33.91 -2.33
CA GLY A 139 7.77 32.66 -2.08
C GLY A 139 8.41 31.82 -0.99
N VAL A 140 9.13 32.43 -0.05
CA VAL A 140 9.64 31.70 1.13
C VAL A 140 8.49 31.31 2.01
N PRO A 141 8.37 30.02 2.39
CA PRO A 141 7.15 29.47 3.00
C PRO A 141 6.98 29.78 4.48
N TYR A 142 7.93 30.44 5.10
CA TYR A 142 7.92 30.74 6.53
C TYR A 142 8.18 32.23 6.78
N GLU A 143 7.74 32.69 7.96
CA GLU A 143 7.90 34.08 8.39
C GLU A 143 9.38 34.43 8.63
N ALA A 144 9.74 35.70 8.42
CA ALA A 144 11.07 36.19 8.73
C ALA A 144 11.30 36.18 10.25
N VAL A 145 12.48 35.76 10.68
CA VAL A 145 12.82 35.71 12.12
C VAL A 145 12.96 37.11 12.67
N GLN A 146 12.17 37.44 13.68
CA GLN A 146 12.24 38.71 14.38
C GLN A 146 13.19 38.59 15.59
N TRP A 147 14.44 38.99 15.39
CA TRP A 147 15.46 38.88 16.43
C TRP A 147 15.19 39.83 17.59
N ARG A 148 15.30 39.27 18.81
CA ARG A 148 15.23 40.09 20.03
C ARG A 148 16.54 40.84 20.27
N THR A 149 16.47 41.98 20.97
CA THR A 149 17.65 42.69 21.48
C THR A 149 18.34 41.85 22.54
N ASP A 150 19.65 41.65 22.42
CA ASP A 150 20.42 40.90 23.45
C ASP A 150 20.57 41.72 24.72
N VAL A 151 20.71 41.04 25.81
CA VAL A 151 20.92 41.62 27.16
C VAL A 151 22.30 41.17 27.64
N ASN A 152 23.11 42.10 28.17
CA ASN A 152 24.43 41.79 28.70
C ASN A 152 24.31 40.89 29.92
N PRO A 153 24.77 39.61 29.92
CA PRO A 153 24.60 38.70 30.99
C PRO A 153 25.49 39.07 32.21
N VAL A 154 24.94 38.90 33.41
CA VAL A 154 25.68 39.09 34.64
C VAL A 154 26.72 37.96 34.85
N ASP A 155 26.41 36.75 34.42
CA ASP A 155 27.27 35.57 34.41
C ASP A 155 27.46 35.07 32.96
N SER A 156 28.65 35.27 32.40
CA SER A 156 28.96 34.92 31.00
C SER A 156 29.08 33.38 30.80
N VAL A 157 29.46 32.64 31.83
CA VAL A 157 29.58 31.19 31.74
C VAL A 157 28.18 30.53 31.74
N GLU A 158 27.33 30.97 32.65
CA GLU A 158 25.95 30.51 32.70
C GLU A 158 25.19 30.86 31.41
N ALA A 159 25.33 32.08 30.93
CA ALA A 159 24.71 32.51 29.66
C ALA A 159 25.20 31.71 28.45
N THR A 160 26.48 31.36 28.38
CA THR A 160 27.05 30.53 27.32
C THR A 160 26.47 29.11 27.36
N LEU A 161 26.38 28.51 28.56
CA LEU A 161 25.79 27.18 28.78
C LEU A 161 24.29 27.16 28.39
N LEU A 162 23.54 28.19 28.81
CA LEU A 162 22.12 28.31 28.45
C LEU A 162 21.93 28.41 26.95
N LYS A 163 22.71 29.21 26.25
CA LYS A 163 22.66 29.33 24.77
C LYS A 163 23.04 28.01 24.09
N GLN A 164 24.02 27.27 24.60
CA GLN A 164 24.38 25.95 24.11
C GLN A 164 23.19 24.97 24.23
N LEU A 165 22.50 24.96 25.38
CA LEU A 165 21.29 24.14 25.56
C LEU A 165 20.17 24.55 24.62
N GLN A 166 19.98 25.84 24.39
CA GLN A 166 18.98 26.38 23.46
C GLN A 166 19.27 25.96 22.03
N VAL A 167 20.53 26.01 21.58
CA VAL A 167 20.93 25.53 20.24
C VAL A 167 20.70 24.02 20.13
N HIS A 168 21.08 23.22 21.13
CA HIS A 168 20.81 21.80 21.13
C HIS A 168 19.30 21.51 21.06
N THR A 169 18.49 22.23 21.84
CA THR A 169 17.02 22.14 21.77
C THR A 169 16.52 22.51 20.37
N LEU A 170 16.99 23.57 19.78
CA LEU A 170 16.60 24.03 18.45
C LEU A 170 16.92 23.00 17.36
N VAL A 171 18.10 22.37 17.40
CA VAL A 171 18.48 21.28 16.50
C VAL A 171 17.50 20.11 16.65
N ASN A 172 17.25 19.68 17.90
CA ASN A 172 16.34 18.58 18.15
C ASN A 172 14.89 18.89 17.73
N MET A 173 14.42 20.14 17.96
CA MET A 173 13.06 20.53 17.56
C MET A 173 12.90 20.56 16.04
N HIS A 174 13.93 20.97 15.27
CA HIS A 174 13.88 20.86 13.81
C HIS A 174 13.80 19.40 13.34
N ARG A 175 14.52 18.47 13.98
CA ARG A 175 14.41 17.04 13.72
C ARG A 175 13.02 16.47 14.00
N VAL A 176 12.35 17.01 15.05
CA VAL A 176 11.00 16.56 15.48
C VAL A 176 9.88 17.24 14.70
N ARG A 177 10.00 18.56 14.40
CA ARG A 177 8.89 19.40 13.90
C ARG A 177 9.22 20.22 12.68
N GLY A 178 10.42 20.14 12.12
CA GLY A 178 10.82 20.92 10.94
C GLY A 178 9.86 20.78 9.76
N HIS A 179 9.31 19.58 9.59
CA HIS A 179 8.30 19.25 8.58
C HIS A 179 7.03 20.14 8.65
N LEU A 180 6.69 20.69 9.83
CA LEU A 180 5.48 21.52 9.99
C LEU A 180 5.58 22.88 9.29
N ILE A 181 6.80 23.37 9.05
CA ILE A 181 7.06 24.63 8.34
C ILE A 181 7.65 24.42 6.95
N ALA A 182 7.68 23.19 6.45
CA ALA A 182 8.11 22.88 5.09
C ALA A 182 7.07 23.33 4.05
N ASP A 183 7.53 23.79 2.89
CA ASP A 183 6.70 24.21 1.75
C ASP A 183 6.23 22.98 0.98
N LEU A 184 5.28 22.25 1.55
CA LEU A 184 4.77 21.01 0.99
C LEU A 184 3.61 21.20 0.02
N ASP A 185 2.73 22.19 0.27
CA ASP A 185 1.50 22.39 -0.51
C ASP A 185 1.77 23.25 -1.78
N PRO A 186 1.74 22.63 -2.99
CA PRO A 186 1.95 23.37 -4.24
C PRO A 186 0.94 24.50 -4.47
N LEU A 187 -0.26 24.37 -3.93
CA LEU A 187 -1.32 25.38 -4.06
C LEU A 187 -1.28 26.45 -2.96
N ARG A 188 -0.49 26.22 -1.92
CA ARG A 188 -0.40 27.12 -0.74
C ARG A 188 -1.77 27.49 -0.16
N ILE A 189 -2.67 26.53 -0.07
CA ILE A 189 -3.99 26.70 0.55
C ILE A 189 -3.78 26.99 2.04
N LYS A 190 -2.87 26.28 2.67
CA LYS A 190 -2.40 26.54 4.04
C LYS A 190 -0.95 27.00 3.97
N VAL A 191 -0.73 28.25 4.29
CA VAL A 191 0.63 28.79 4.45
C VAL A 191 1.14 28.33 5.82
N PRO A 192 2.30 27.64 5.88
CA PRO A 192 2.89 27.25 7.15
C PRO A 192 3.24 28.49 7.98
N THR A 193 2.82 28.52 9.23
CA THR A 193 3.22 29.54 10.20
C THR A 193 4.42 29.07 11.00
N MET A 194 5.32 29.99 11.39
CA MET A 194 6.48 29.65 12.20
C MET A 194 6.04 28.99 13.52
N HIS A 195 6.50 27.79 13.77
CA HIS A 195 6.26 27.14 15.04
C HIS A 195 7.19 27.70 16.12
N ALA A 196 6.67 28.04 17.29
CA ALA A 196 7.43 28.71 18.34
C ALA A 196 8.72 27.97 18.75
N GLU A 197 8.71 26.64 18.73
CA GLU A 197 9.90 25.85 19.09
C GLU A 197 10.97 25.80 17.98
N LEU A 198 10.62 26.19 16.74
CA LEU A 198 11.53 26.28 15.60
C LEU A 198 12.09 27.70 15.41
N ASP A 199 11.53 28.69 16.12
CA ASP A 199 11.98 30.06 16.06
C ASP A 199 13.20 30.27 16.97
N PRO A 200 14.37 30.65 16.43
CA PRO A 200 15.56 30.94 17.23
C PRO A 200 15.31 32.00 18.29
N ALA A 201 14.49 33.02 18.01
CA ALA A 201 14.21 34.09 18.94
C ALA A 201 13.39 33.62 20.16
N THR A 202 12.43 32.73 19.94
CA THR A 202 11.67 32.08 21.02
C THR A 202 12.57 31.20 21.89
N ASN A 203 13.58 30.57 21.28
CA ASN A 203 14.62 29.82 21.98
C ASN A 203 15.69 30.71 22.65
N GLY A 204 15.48 32.02 22.75
CA GLY A 204 16.39 32.96 23.45
C GLY A 204 17.69 33.23 22.71
N LEU A 205 17.79 32.86 21.44
CA LEU A 205 18.91 33.17 20.60
C LEU A 205 18.70 34.58 19.95
N THR A 206 19.80 35.28 19.74
CA THR A 206 19.78 36.65 19.20
C THR A 206 20.66 36.77 17.97
N ILE A 207 20.57 37.89 17.28
CA ILE A 207 21.39 38.16 16.09
C ILE A 207 22.90 38.06 16.38
N TRP A 208 23.31 38.33 17.60
CA TRP A 208 24.71 38.22 18.04
C TRP A 208 25.22 36.78 18.10
N ASP A 209 24.33 35.83 18.15
CA ASP A 209 24.69 34.40 18.23
C ASP A 209 24.98 33.79 16.86
N LEU A 210 24.63 34.47 15.74
CA LEU A 210 24.76 33.92 14.39
C LEU A 210 26.20 33.51 14.03
N ASP A 211 27.19 34.31 14.45
CA ASP A 211 28.62 34.05 14.20
C ASP A 211 29.28 33.24 15.35
N ARG A 212 28.55 32.93 16.43
CA ARG A 212 29.05 32.09 17.54
C ARG A 212 29.08 30.63 17.16
N GLU A 213 30.13 29.94 17.56
CA GLU A 213 30.25 28.47 17.39
C GLU A 213 29.59 27.74 18.54
N PHE A 214 28.78 26.75 18.20
CA PHE A 214 28.11 25.86 19.14
C PHE A 214 28.46 24.41 18.86
N LEU A 215 28.43 23.57 19.88
CA LEU A 215 28.47 22.12 19.75
C LEU A 215 27.18 21.68 19.07
N THR A 216 27.29 20.79 18.08
CA THR A 216 26.18 20.41 17.19
C THR A 216 25.63 19.01 17.42
N ASP A 217 26.32 18.19 18.26
CA ASP A 217 26.02 16.77 18.41
C ASP A 217 26.03 16.02 17.08
N GLY A 218 27.05 16.31 16.26
CA GLY A 218 27.29 15.61 14.98
C GLY A 218 26.41 16.08 13.80
N LEU A 219 25.75 17.22 13.87
CA LEU A 219 24.95 17.75 12.76
C LEU A 219 25.77 17.85 11.48
N ALA A 220 25.31 17.17 10.42
CA ALA A 220 26.01 17.06 9.14
C ALA A 220 27.48 16.59 9.25
N GLY A 221 27.81 15.80 10.29
CA GLY A 221 29.17 15.29 10.55
C GLY A 221 30.13 16.30 11.19
N HIS A 222 29.66 17.46 11.64
CA HIS A 222 30.49 18.49 12.28
C HIS A 222 30.29 18.52 13.79
N ASP A 223 31.38 18.61 14.55
CA ASP A 223 31.32 18.75 16.02
C ASP A 223 30.93 20.17 16.46
N ARG A 224 31.31 21.17 15.69
CA ARG A 224 31.04 22.59 15.95
C ARG A 224 30.77 23.35 14.66
N LEU A 225 29.77 24.21 14.72
CA LEU A 225 29.39 25.12 13.64
C LEU A 225 28.92 26.48 14.19
N PRO A 226 29.05 27.56 13.45
CA PRO A 226 28.35 28.80 13.79
C PRO A 226 26.82 28.62 13.63
N LEU A 227 26.06 29.35 14.46
CA LEU A 227 24.58 29.25 14.44
C LEU A 227 23.98 29.49 13.06
N SER A 228 24.54 30.40 12.27
CA SER A 228 24.10 30.67 10.90
C SER A 228 24.17 29.42 10.01
N GLU A 229 25.25 28.64 10.12
CA GLU A 229 25.41 27.38 9.38
C GLU A 229 24.48 26.28 9.94
N ILE A 230 24.31 26.18 11.27
CA ILE A 230 23.36 25.29 11.88
C ILE A 230 21.95 25.53 11.33
N LEU A 231 21.50 26.79 11.36
CA LEU A 231 20.18 27.16 10.83
C LEU A 231 20.04 26.87 9.33
N ARG A 232 21.10 27.10 8.55
CA ARG A 232 21.09 26.77 7.10
C ARG A 232 20.91 25.27 6.91
N ILE A 233 21.69 24.45 7.58
CA ILE A 233 21.60 22.98 7.46
C ILE A 233 20.22 22.48 7.88
N LEU A 234 19.70 22.95 9.01
CA LEU A 234 18.38 22.54 9.51
C LEU A 234 17.25 22.92 8.57
N ARG A 235 17.28 24.13 8.01
CA ARG A 235 16.28 24.59 7.04
C ARG A 235 16.38 23.82 5.72
N ASP A 236 17.60 23.58 5.23
CA ASP A 236 17.83 22.82 4.00
C ASP A 236 17.36 21.39 4.13
N ALA A 237 17.58 20.76 5.30
CA ALA A 237 17.23 19.37 5.57
C ALA A 237 15.74 19.14 5.83
N TYR A 238 15.06 20.06 6.55
CA TYR A 238 13.75 19.78 7.15
C TYR A 238 12.63 20.75 6.77
N CYS A 239 12.93 21.92 6.20
CA CYS A 239 11.96 23.00 6.08
C CYS A 239 11.80 23.58 4.67
N ARG A 240 12.41 22.99 3.64
CA ARG A 240 12.21 23.40 2.24
C ARG A 240 11.03 22.65 1.63
N THR A 241 11.18 22.11 0.42
CA THR A 241 10.18 21.34 -0.29
C THR A 241 10.11 19.88 0.17
N VAL A 242 10.88 19.52 1.21
CA VAL A 242 10.90 18.21 1.85
C VAL A 242 10.74 18.36 3.35
N GLY A 243 9.85 17.58 3.93
CA GLY A 243 9.69 17.38 5.37
C GLY A 243 10.01 15.94 5.76
N VAL A 244 10.64 15.71 6.90
CA VAL A 244 11.04 14.37 7.31
C VAL A 244 10.53 14.07 8.71
N GLU A 245 9.79 12.97 8.85
CA GLU A 245 9.34 12.46 10.15
C GLU A 245 9.99 11.12 10.45
N TYR A 246 10.83 11.06 11.48
CA TYR A 246 11.55 9.85 11.85
C TYR A 246 11.84 9.75 13.36
N MET A 247 11.61 10.83 14.11
CA MET A 247 11.95 10.86 15.54
C MET A 247 11.08 9.94 16.42
N HIS A 248 9.97 9.43 15.86
CA HIS A 248 9.12 8.39 16.47
C HIS A 248 9.74 6.99 16.40
N ILE A 249 10.75 6.77 15.56
CA ILE A 249 11.48 5.49 15.45
C ILE A 249 12.24 5.26 16.76
N GLN A 250 12.17 4.04 17.32
CA GLN A 250 12.86 3.71 18.58
C GLN A 250 14.34 3.35 18.35
N GLU A 251 14.66 2.73 17.20
CA GLU A 251 16.00 2.26 16.89
C GLU A 251 16.98 3.40 16.62
N PRO A 252 18.04 3.61 17.44
CA PRO A 252 18.96 4.73 17.27
C PRO A 252 19.72 4.71 15.96
N ASP A 253 20.08 3.53 15.44
CA ASP A 253 20.85 3.40 14.20
C ASP A 253 20.05 3.84 12.98
N GLN A 254 18.74 3.59 12.96
CA GLN A 254 17.85 4.07 11.89
C GLN A 254 17.75 5.60 11.91
N LYS A 255 17.59 6.19 13.09
CA LYS A 255 17.55 7.66 13.24
C LYS A 255 18.85 8.31 12.78
N ARG A 256 20.00 7.76 13.19
CA ARG A 256 21.32 8.24 12.80
C ARG A 256 21.52 8.14 11.30
N TRP A 257 21.14 7.01 10.72
CA TRP A 257 21.23 6.81 9.27
C TRP A 257 20.44 7.87 8.50
N ILE A 258 19.20 8.18 8.92
CA ILE A 258 18.38 9.23 8.28
C ILE A 258 19.06 10.59 8.42
N GLN A 259 19.58 10.95 9.61
CA GLN A 259 20.30 12.19 9.83
C GLN A 259 21.50 12.34 8.89
N GLU A 260 22.31 11.28 8.76
CA GLU A 260 23.49 11.25 7.89
C GLU A 260 23.14 11.40 6.39
N HIS A 261 21.94 10.98 5.97
CA HIS A 261 21.51 11.05 4.59
C HIS A 261 20.64 12.27 4.25
N VAL A 262 20.27 13.07 5.25
CA VAL A 262 19.42 14.27 5.08
C VAL A 262 20.17 15.54 5.45
N GLU A 263 20.93 15.53 6.56
CA GLU A 263 21.62 16.73 7.08
C GLU A 263 22.89 17.04 6.28
N GLY A 264 23.00 18.25 5.75
CA GLY A 264 24.18 18.69 5.00
C GLY A 264 24.33 18.09 3.59
N VAL A 265 23.36 17.31 3.15
CA VAL A 265 23.38 16.72 1.80
C VAL A 265 22.94 17.78 0.77
N PRO A 266 23.68 17.98 -0.33
CA PRO A 266 23.30 18.93 -1.37
C PRO A 266 21.92 18.60 -1.98
N ALA A 267 21.09 19.63 -2.13
CA ALA A 267 19.75 19.50 -2.74
C ALA A 267 19.76 19.37 -4.27
N THR A 268 20.92 19.41 -4.91
CA THR A 268 21.06 19.40 -6.37
C THR A 268 21.15 18.00 -6.95
N VAL A 269 20.51 17.77 -8.10
CA VAL A 269 20.66 16.56 -8.91
C VAL A 269 21.59 16.82 -10.09
N SER A 270 22.10 15.76 -10.72
CA SER A 270 22.98 15.87 -11.88
C SER A 270 22.23 16.40 -13.11
N GLY A 271 22.91 17.05 -14.05
CA GLY A 271 22.30 17.49 -15.33
C GLY A 271 21.75 16.31 -16.16
N ALA A 272 22.28 15.09 -15.98
CA ALA A 272 21.71 13.89 -16.60
C ALA A 272 20.37 13.50 -15.95
N ASP A 273 20.26 13.59 -14.63
CA ASP A 273 19.02 13.38 -13.91
C ASP A 273 17.97 14.43 -14.29
N GLN A 274 18.37 15.70 -14.40
CA GLN A 274 17.47 16.79 -14.79
C GLN A 274 16.81 16.53 -16.16
N ARG A 275 17.59 16.11 -17.14
CA ARG A 275 17.07 15.76 -18.48
C ARG A 275 16.15 14.54 -18.41
N HIS A 276 16.50 13.54 -17.63
CA HIS A 276 15.69 12.34 -17.46
C HIS A 276 14.36 12.64 -16.75
N ILE A 277 14.39 13.46 -15.69
CA ILE A 277 13.17 13.94 -15.02
C ILE A 277 12.27 14.67 -16.02
N LEU A 278 12.82 15.56 -16.83
CA LEU A 278 12.06 16.28 -17.84
C LEU A 278 11.48 15.35 -18.91
N GLU A 279 12.22 14.33 -19.33
CA GLU A 279 11.72 13.30 -20.26
C GLU A 279 10.50 12.56 -19.68
N LYS A 280 10.57 12.16 -18.39
CA LYS A 280 9.47 11.50 -17.71
C LYS A 280 8.25 12.39 -17.50
N LEU A 281 8.47 13.67 -17.18
CA LEU A 281 7.38 14.64 -17.09
C LEU A 281 6.74 14.93 -18.45
N ASN A 282 7.54 15.04 -19.53
CA ASN A 282 7.02 15.14 -20.90
C ASN A 282 6.15 13.94 -21.26
N ALA A 283 6.61 12.73 -20.94
CA ALA A 283 5.87 11.51 -21.18
C ALA A 283 4.53 11.46 -20.41
N ALA A 284 4.56 11.83 -19.14
CA ALA A 284 3.39 11.85 -18.28
C ALA A 284 2.33 12.86 -18.77
N GLU A 285 2.72 14.12 -18.97
CA GLU A 285 1.80 15.19 -19.38
C GLU A 285 1.27 14.97 -20.80
N ALA A 286 2.13 14.60 -21.75
CA ALA A 286 1.71 14.37 -23.14
C ALA A 286 0.74 13.22 -23.26
N PHE A 287 0.94 12.14 -22.51
CA PHE A 287 0.04 10.98 -22.51
C PHE A 287 -1.36 11.35 -22.03
N GLU A 288 -1.47 12.07 -20.90
CA GLU A 288 -2.78 12.51 -20.37
C GLU A 288 -3.48 13.46 -21.34
N ARG A 289 -2.79 14.44 -21.87
CA ARG A 289 -3.33 15.41 -22.84
C ARG A 289 -3.78 14.73 -24.14
N PHE A 290 -3.02 13.75 -24.59
CA PHE A 290 -3.37 12.97 -25.80
C PHE A 290 -4.65 12.19 -25.58
N LEU A 291 -4.77 11.45 -24.45
CA LEU A 291 -5.97 10.71 -24.11
C LEU A 291 -7.18 11.64 -23.95
N ALA A 292 -7.02 12.77 -23.27
CA ALA A 292 -8.08 13.76 -23.09
C ALA A 292 -8.62 14.29 -24.44
N THR A 293 -7.73 14.47 -25.42
CA THR A 293 -8.06 15.01 -26.73
C THR A 293 -8.68 13.96 -27.67
N LYS A 294 -8.16 12.72 -27.65
CA LYS A 294 -8.58 11.68 -28.59
C LYS A 294 -9.78 10.88 -28.09
N TYR A 295 -9.95 10.73 -26.77
CA TYR A 295 -10.99 9.92 -26.14
C TYR A 295 -11.84 10.77 -25.19
N VAL A 296 -12.46 11.81 -25.76
CA VAL A 296 -13.29 12.76 -24.98
C VAL A 296 -14.42 12.02 -24.26
N GLY A 297 -14.57 12.29 -22.95
CA GLY A 297 -15.59 11.70 -22.08
C GLY A 297 -15.36 10.25 -21.66
N ALA A 298 -14.33 9.58 -22.18
CA ALA A 298 -13.96 8.25 -21.72
C ALA A 298 -13.29 8.32 -20.32
N LYS A 299 -13.77 7.53 -19.36
CA LYS A 299 -13.17 7.45 -18.03
C LYS A 299 -11.71 6.99 -18.08
N ARG A 300 -10.79 7.77 -17.53
CA ARG A 300 -9.36 7.51 -17.51
C ARG A 300 -8.70 7.74 -16.15
N PHE A 301 -9.29 8.56 -15.26
CA PHE A 301 -8.75 8.94 -13.95
C PHE A 301 -7.30 9.44 -14.04
N GLY A 302 -7.09 10.53 -14.74
CA GLY A 302 -5.75 11.05 -15.04
C GLY A 302 -4.95 11.48 -13.81
N ILE A 303 -3.63 11.61 -14.00
CA ILE A 303 -2.67 11.97 -12.94
C ILE A 303 -2.38 13.46 -12.89
N GLU A 304 -3.00 14.28 -13.75
CA GLU A 304 -2.68 15.70 -13.91
C GLU A 304 -2.72 16.46 -12.57
N GLY A 305 -1.63 17.15 -12.28
CA GLY A 305 -1.33 17.79 -11.00
C GLY A 305 -0.46 16.94 -10.06
N ALA A 306 -0.17 15.69 -10.43
CA ALA A 306 0.68 14.76 -9.70
C ALA A 306 1.71 14.07 -10.61
N GLU A 307 2.09 14.71 -11.72
CA GLU A 307 2.97 14.13 -12.74
C GLU A 307 4.34 13.73 -12.20
N SER A 308 4.82 14.37 -11.14
CA SER A 308 6.09 14.04 -10.44
C SER A 308 6.11 12.62 -9.87
N ALA A 309 4.94 11.94 -9.72
CA ALA A 309 4.89 10.54 -9.35
C ALA A 309 5.60 9.65 -10.38
N ILE A 310 5.59 10.01 -11.67
CA ILE A 310 6.20 9.20 -12.73
C ILE A 310 7.73 9.18 -12.61
N PRO A 311 8.46 10.32 -12.58
CA PRO A 311 9.91 10.30 -12.33
C PRO A 311 10.28 9.78 -10.93
N LEU A 312 9.42 9.92 -9.92
CA LEU A 312 9.61 9.35 -8.59
C LEU A 312 9.61 7.82 -8.64
N LEU A 313 8.58 7.21 -9.23
CA LEU A 313 8.47 5.76 -9.39
C LEU A 313 9.61 5.20 -10.25
N ASP A 314 9.98 5.91 -11.32
CA ASP A 314 11.11 5.57 -12.16
C ASP A 314 12.42 5.53 -11.36
N ALA A 315 12.66 6.51 -10.49
CA ALA A 315 13.84 6.56 -9.63
C ALA A 315 13.90 5.42 -8.59
N VAL A 316 12.76 5.02 -8.04
CA VAL A 316 12.68 3.84 -7.15
C VAL A 316 13.05 2.57 -7.91
N LEU A 317 12.47 2.37 -9.10
CA LEU A 317 12.73 1.17 -9.93
C LEU A 317 14.14 1.18 -10.49
N GLU A 318 14.70 2.34 -10.89
CA GLU A 318 16.10 2.48 -11.29
C GLU A 318 17.04 2.03 -10.17
N SER A 319 16.78 2.52 -8.94
CA SER A 319 17.57 2.13 -7.76
C SER A 319 17.45 0.63 -7.47
N ALA A 320 16.26 0.04 -7.64
CA ALA A 320 16.03 -1.39 -7.43
C ALA A 320 16.77 -2.25 -8.48
N ALA A 321 16.69 -1.88 -9.76
CA ALA A 321 17.37 -2.57 -10.84
C ALA A 321 18.90 -2.48 -10.70
N ASP A 322 19.42 -1.30 -10.34
CA ASP A 322 20.85 -1.07 -10.14
C ASP A 322 21.39 -1.79 -8.89
N ALA A 323 20.55 -2.00 -7.88
CA ALA A 323 20.86 -2.82 -6.71
C ALA A 323 20.77 -4.34 -7.00
N GLY A 324 20.36 -4.74 -8.21
CA GLY A 324 20.29 -6.14 -8.64
C GLY A 324 19.11 -6.92 -8.04
N LEU A 325 17.96 -6.26 -7.79
CA LEU A 325 16.75 -6.95 -7.36
C LEU A 325 16.20 -7.83 -8.49
N ASP A 326 15.58 -8.95 -8.13
CA ASP A 326 14.99 -9.91 -9.06
C ASP A 326 13.65 -9.42 -9.65
N GLY A 327 13.01 -8.42 -9.06
CA GLY A 327 11.77 -7.86 -9.58
C GLY A 327 11.12 -6.81 -8.68
N ALA A 328 10.03 -6.20 -9.19
CA ALA A 328 9.16 -5.32 -8.43
C ALA A 328 7.68 -5.60 -8.72
N VAL A 329 6.85 -5.51 -7.68
CA VAL A 329 5.39 -5.67 -7.79
C VAL A 329 4.71 -4.41 -7.27
N LEU A 330 3.89 -3.81 -8.12
CA LEU A 330 3.17 -2.58 -7.83
C LEU A 330 1.70 -2.88 -7.52
N GLY A 331 1.16 -2.18 -6.52
CA GLY A 331 -0.27 -2.06 -6.25
C GLY A 331 -0.70 -0.61 -6.31
N MET A 332 -1.84 -0.31 -6.92
CA MET A 332 -2.36 1.05 -6.95
C MET A 332 -3.85 1.09 -7.30
N ALA A 333 -4.51 2.16 -6.87
CA ALA A 333 -5.86 2.49 -7.29
C ALA A 333 -5.91 2.97 -8.77
N HIS A 334 -7.08 3.44 -9.20
CA HIS A 334 -7.36 3.83 -10.58
C HIS A 334 -6.65 5.13 -11.02
N ARG A 335 -6.37 6.09 -10.11
CA ARG A 335 -5.80 7.40 -10.49
C ARG A 335 -4.35 7.29 -10.95
N GLY A 336 -4.11 7.78 -12.18
CA GLY A 336 -2.79 7.72 -12.81
C GLY A 336 -2.40 6.32 -13.30
N ARG A 337 -3.26 5.30 -13.13
CA ARG A 337 -2.92 3.91 -13.46
C ARG A 337 -2.53 3.71 -14.92
N LEU A 338 -3.26 4.33 -15.85
CA LEU A 338 -2.94 4.22 -17.29
C LEU A 338 -1.55 4.83 -17.59
N ASN A 339 -1.21 5.92 -16.93
CA ASN A 339 0.10 6.56 -17.04
C ASN A 339 1.22 5.68 -16.47
N VAL A 340 1.02 5.09 -15.31
CA VAL A 340 1.94 4.12 -14.70
C VAL A 340 2.12 2.89 -15.58
N LEU A 341 1.03 2.34 -16.15
CA LEU A 341 1.08 1.24 -17.11
C LEU A 341 1.96 1.56 -18.32
N ALA A 342 1.78 2.75 -18.90
CA ALA A 342 2.53 3.16 -20.10
C ALA A 342 3.98 3.52 -19.80
N ASN A 343 4.23 4.38 -18.79
CA ASN A 343 5.51 5.06 -18.58
C ASN A 343 6.40 4.44 -17.50
N VAL A 344 5.87 3.51 -16.69
CA VAL A 344 6.60 2.83 -15.60
C VAL A 344 6.68 1.32 -15.87
N VAL A 345 5.55 0.66 -16.12
CA VAL A 345 5.50 -0.80 -16.34
C VAL A 345 5.89 -1.17 -17.77
N GLY A 346 5.72 -0.25 -18.73
CA GLY A 346 6.10 -0.48 -20.12
C GLY A 346 5.01 -1.20 -20.94
N LYS A 347 3.74 -1.15 -20.51
CA LYS A 347 2.63 -1.62 -21.35
C LYS A 347 2.57 -0.81 -22.65
N SER A 348 2.46 -1.48 -23.80
CA SER A 348 2.48 -0.77 -25.07
C SER A 348 1.32 0.23 -25.18
N ILE A 349 1.62 1.42 -25.67
CA ILE A 349 0.63 2.50 -25.89
C ILE A 349 -0.49 2.02 -26.83
N GLY A 350 -0.14 1.23 -27.85
CA GLY A 350 -1.10 0.64 -28.78
C GLY A 350 -2.10 -0.32 -28.10
N GLN A 351 -1.65 -1.11 -27.12
CA GLN A 351 -2.55 -1.95 -26.34
C GLN A 351 -3.53 -1.11 -25.52
N ILE A 352 -3.05 -0.03 -24.89
CA ILE A 352 -3.91 0.90 -24.13
C ILE A 352 -4.94 1.54 -25.08
N PHE A 353 -4.54 1.98 -26.27
CA PHE A 353 -5.48 2.54 -27.25
C PHE A 353 -6.51 1.52 -27.72
N ASN A 354 -6.11 0.27 -27.94
CA ASN A 354 -7.05 -0.82 -28.27
C ASN A 354 -8.11 -1.01 -27.17
N GLU A 355 -7.74 -0.90 -25.91
CA GLU A 355 -8.68 -0.97 -24.79
C GLU A 355 -9.65 0.22 -24.77
N PHE A 356 -9.23 1.42 -25.23
CA PHE A 356 -10.12 2.58 -25.41
C PHE A 356 -11.08 2.41 -26.59
N GLU A 357 -10.64 1.79 -27.68
CA GLU A 357 -11.48 1.51 -28.85
C GLU A 357 -12.44 0.31 -28.61
N GLY A 358 -12.35 -0.34 -27.45
CA GLY A 358 -13.14 -1.54 -27.15
C GLY A 358 -12.68 -2.78 -27.92
N ASN A 359 -11.48 -2.75 -28.49
CA ASN A 359 -10.85 -3.85 -29.16
C ASN A 359 -10.20 -4.77 -28.11
N VAL A 360 -10.99 -5.69 -27.58
CA VAL A 360 -10.50 -6.69 -26.64
C VAL A 360 -9.99 -7.88 -27.46
N ASP A 361 -8.77 -8.34 -27.16
CA ASP A 361 -8.23 -9.56 -27.75
C ASP A 361 -9.11 -10.74 -27.31
N ALA A 362 -9.74 -11.41 -28.27
CA ALA A 362 -10.64 -12.53 -28.00
C ALA A 362 -9.95 -13.69 -27.28
N ASP A 363 -8.63 -13.81 -27.42
CA ASP A 363 -7.82 -14.84 -26.75
C ASP A 363 -7.47 -14.47 -25.29
N MET A 364 -7.59 -13.18 -24.92
CA MET A 364 -7.34 -12.69 -23.56
C MET A 364 -8.59 -12.63 -22.68
N VAL A 365 -9.79 -12.81 -23.21
CA VAL A 365 -11.05 -12.66 -22.44
C VAL A 365 -11.70 -14.04 -22.27
N GLN A 366 -11.39 -14.70 -21.18
CA GLN A 366 -12.13 -15.90 -20.76
C GLN A 366 -13.45 -15.57 -20.05
N GLY A 367 -13.66 -14.33 -19.61
CA GLY A 367 -14.80 -13.93 -18.80
C GLY A 367 -15.50 -12.68 -19.28
N SER A 368 -16.20 -12.01 -18.35
CA SER A 368 -16.84 -10.71 -18.58
C SER A 368 -15.82 -9.59 -18.75
N GLY A 369 -14.55 -9.81 -18.33
CA GLY A 369 -13.49 -8.82 -18.34
C GLY A 369 -13.70 -7.72 -17.28
N ASP A 370 -12.85 -6.70 -17.33
CA ASP A 370 -12.93 -5.55 -16.43
C ASP A 370 -12.61 -4.24 -17.16
N VAL A 371 -12.87 -3.12 -16.53
CA VAL A 371 -12.54 -1.81 -17.06
C VAL A 371 -11.03 -1.60 -17.12
N LYS A 372 -10.56 -0.88 -18.13
CA LYS A 372 -9.13 -0.68 -18.43
C LYS A 372 -8.29 -0.16 -17.27
N TYR A 373 -8.89 0.63 -16.37
CA TYR A 373 -8.20 1.20 -15.20
C TYR A 373 -8.19 0.28 -13.97
N HIS A 374 -8.58 -1.01 -14.12
CA HIS A 374 -8.40 -2.08 -13.13
C HIS A 374 -7.41 -3.15 -13.60
N LEU A 375 -7.15 -3.21 -14.91
CA LEU A 375 -6.28 -4.24 -15.47
C LEU A 375 -4.86 -4.13 -14.96
N GLY A 376 -4.24 -5.28 -14.69
CA GLY A 376 -2.82 -5.40 -14.42
C GLY A 376 -1.99 -5.53 -15.68
N ALA A 377 -0.68 -5.52 -15.53
CA ALA A 377 0.27 -5.83 -16.59
C ALA A 377 1.60 -6.34 -16.02
N LYS A 378 2.29 -7.14 -16.80
CA LYS A 378 3.68 -7.52 -16.57
C LYS A 378 4.54 -6.86 -17.64
N GLY A 379 5.67 -6.30 -17.24
CA GLY A 379 6.59 -5.64 -18.14
C GLY A 379 8.04 -5.81 -17.67
N THR A 380 8.91 -5.05 -18.27
CA THR A 380 10.34 -5.07 -17.96
C THR A 380 10.83 -3.64 -17.84
N PHE A 381 11.45 -3.31 -16.73
CA PHE A 381 12.11 -2.04 -16.50
C PHE A 381 13.60 -2.16 -16.84
N ALA A 382 14.14 -1.18 -17.54
CA ALA A 382 15.57 -1.07 -17.82
C ALA A 382 16.11 0.22 -17.23
N SER A 383 17.08 0.11 -16.32
CA SER A 383 17.77 1.28 -15.75
C SER A 383 18.66 1.95 -16.82
N ARG A 384 19.02 3.20 -16.61
CA ARG A 384 19.97 3.92 -17.48
C ARG A 384 21.37 3.28 -17.49
N ASN A 385 21.70 2.51 -16.46
CA ASN A 385 22.95 1.74 -16.40
C ASN A 385 22.88 0.39 -17.13
N GLY A 386 21.71 0.05 -17.73
CA GLY A 386 21.51 -1.14 -18.53
C GLY A 386 21.09 -2.39 -17.74
N HIS A 387 20.80 -2.26 -16.44
CA HIS A 387 20.23 -3.34 -15.65
C HIS A 387 18.75 -3.51 -15.98
N VAL A 388 18.32 -4.78 -16.13
CA VAL A 388 16.96 -5.12 -16.55
C VAL A 388 16.28 -5.90 -15.44
N MET A 389 15.06 -5.49 -15.09
CA MET A 389 14.30 -6.08 -13.99
C MET A 389 12.83 -6.28 -14.40
N PRO A 390 12.21 -7.44 -14.12
CA PRO A 390 10.77 -7.64 -14.27
C PRO A 390 9.98 -6.71 -13.36
N VAL A 391 8.90 -6.14 -13.90
CA VAL A 391 7.96 -5.30 -13.13
C VAL A 391 6.54 -5.76 -13.40
N GLN A 392 5.75 -5.90 -12.34
CA GLN A 392 4.35 -6.27 -12.43
C GLN A 392 3.49 -5.22 -11.74
N LEU A 393 2.41 -4.77 -12.40
CA LEU A 393 1.31 -4.07 -11.74
C LEU A 393 0.17 -5.06 -11.53
N ALA A 394 -0.22 -5.29 -10.28
CA ALA A 394 -1.31 -6.19 -9.93
C ALA A 394 -2.66 -5.65 -10.43
N ALA A 395 -3.55 -6.52 -10.89
CA ALA A 395 -4.94 -6.15 -11.14
C ALA A 395 -5.67 -5.86 -9.82
N ASN A 396 -6.62 -4.93 -9.82
CA ASN A 396 -7.39 -4.61 -8.62
C ASN A 396 -8.80 -4.09 -8.95
N PRO A 397 -9.76 -4.26 -8.06
CA PRO A 397 -11.10 -3.68 -8.19
C PRO A 397 -11.10 -2.19 -7.80
N SER A 398 -12.29 -1.56 -7.84
CA SER A 398 -12.50 -0.19 -7.34
C SER A 398 -12.45 -0.07 -5.80
N HIS A 399 -12.32 -1.17 -5.08
CA HIS A 399 -12.21 -1.19 -3.61
C HIS A 399 -10.81 -0.73 -3.21
N LEU A 400 -10.71 0.54 -2.81
CA LEU A 400 -9.42 1.17 -2.49
C LEU A 400 -8.68 0.40 -1.39
N GLU A 401 -7.38 0.22 -1.57
CA GLU A 401 -6.42 -0.44 -0.68
C GLU A 401 -6.60 -1.98 -0.55
N ALA A 402 -7.62 -2.57 -1.21
CA ALA A 402 -7.81 -4.03 -1.20
C ALA A 402 -6.66 -4.78 -1.89
N VAL A 403 -5.93 -4.13 -2.77
CA VAL A 403 -4.78 -4.71 -3.48
C VAL A 403 -3.52 -4.79 -2.61
N ASP A 404 -3.42 -4.01 -1.54
CA ASP A 404 -2.20 -3.92 -0.73
C ASP A 404 -1.75 -5.28 -0.19
N PRO A 405 -2.58 -6.02 0.56
CA PRO A 405 -2.19 -7.33 1.06
C PRO A 405 -1.98 -8.35 -0.07
N VAL A 406 -2.67 -8.18 -1.20
CA VAL A 406 -2.49 -9.05 -2.38
C VAL A 406 -1.09 -8.89 -2.97
N VAL A 407 -0.59 -7.65 -3.09
CA VAL A 407 0.77 -7.36 -3.55
C VAL A 407 1.80 -7.96 -2.60
N GLU A 408 1.63 -7.80 -1.30
CA GLU A 408 2.54 -8.39 -0.30
C GLU A 408 2.58 -9.92 -0.43
N GLY A 409 1.43 -10.56 -0.63
CA GLY A 409 1.34 -11.99 -0.89
C GLY A 409 2.05 -12.43 -2.18
N ILE A 410 1.87 -11.68 -3.27
CA ILE A 410 2.58 -11.91 -4.55
C ILE A 410 4.09 -11.81 -4.35
N VAL A 411 4.56 -10.76 -3.68
CA VAL A 411 5.99 -10.54 -3.40
C VAL A 411 6.54 -11.69 -2.58
N ARG A 412 5.88 -12.06 -1.49
CA ARG A 412 6.35 -13.15 -0.62
C ARG A 412 6.40 -14.49 -1.36
N ALA A 413 5.37 -14.84 -2.11
CA ALA A 413 5.35 -16.05 -2.89
C ALA A 413 6.47 -16.08 -3.94
N THR A 414 6.69 -14.95 -4.63
CA THR A 414 7.78 -14.84 -5.61
C THR A 414 9.15 -15.07 -4.96
N GLN A 415 9.38 -14.52 -3.77
CA GLN A 415 10.63 -14.72 -3.01
C GLN A 415 10.78 -16.17 -2.55
N ASP A 416 9.70 -16.80 -2.05
CA ASP A 416 9.73 -18.19 -1.60
C ASP A 416 9.96 -19.17 -2.76
N VAL A 417 9.44 -18.87 -3.97
CA VAL A 417 9.68 -19.65 -5.21
C VAL A 417 11.10 -19.48 -5.74
N ILE A 418 11.65 -18.26 -5.71
CA ILE A 418 13.05 -18.00 -6.11
C ILE A 418 14.04 -18.69 -5.15
N ASP A 419 13.65 -18.84 -3.89
CA ASP A 419 14.39 -19.58 -2.85
C ASP A 419 15.84 -19.10 -2.64
N ARG A 420 16.02 -17.80 -2.47
CA ARG A 420 17.30 -17.21 -2.06
C ARG A 420 17.61 -17.54 -0.60
N ALA A 421 18.83 -17.27 -0.18
CA ALA A 421 19.24 -17.45 1.22
C ALA A 421 18.27 -16.73 2.19
N PRO A 422 17.98 -17.32 3.37
CA PRO A 422 17.09 -16.68 4.35
C PRO A 422 17.50 -15.24 4.67
N GLY A 423 16.53 -14.33 4.70
CA GLY A 423 16.76 -12.90 4.93
C GLY A 423 17.18 -12.10 3.69
N THR A 424 17.17 -12.70 2.51
CA THR A 424 17.44 -12.03 1.23
C THR A 424 16.10 -11.64 0.59
N TYR A 425 15.84 -10.32 0.48
CA TYR A 425 14.60 -9.78 -0.04
C TYR A 425 14.82 -9.10 -1.38
N THR A 426 14.68 -9.87 -2.46
CA THR A 426 15.04 -9.45 -3.84
C THR A 426 13.87 -8.99 -4.70
N ILE A 427 12.66 -9.05 -4.17
CA ILE A 427 11.47 -8.48 -4.82
C ILE A 427 11.03 -7.23 -4.06
N LEU A 428 10.81 -6.14 -4.78
CA LEU A 428 10.35 -4.88 -4.20
C LEU A 428 8.83 -4.77 -4.24
N PRO A 429 8.12 -4.72 -3.10
CA PRO A 429 6.75 -4.25 -3.08
C PRO A 429 6.73 -2.71 -3.15
N LEU A 430 5.85 -2.16 -4.01
CA LEU A 430 5.65 -0.73 -4.19
C LEU A 430 4.15 -0.43 -4.24
N LEU A 431 3.63 0.18 -3.17
CA LEU A 431 2.21 0.49 -3.03
C LEU A 431 1.95 1.99 -3.22
N ILE A 432 0.99 2.31 -4.07
CA ILE A 432 0.64 3.69 -4.43
C ILE A 432 -0.79 3.96 -3.96
N HIS A 433 -0.91 4.88 -3.02
CA HIS A 433 -2.13 5.20 -2.28
C HIS A 433 -2.68 6.58 -2.62
N GLY A 434 -3.98 6.80 -2.41
CA GLY A 434 -4.54 8.13 -2.24
C GLY A 434 -4.53 8.53 -0.76
N ASP A 435 -4.37 9.81 -0.44
CA ASP A 435 -4.29 10.31 0.93
C ASP A 435 -5.51 9.98 1.78
N ALA A 436 -6.71 10.14 1.23
CA ALA A 436 -7.95 9.83 1.95
C ALA A 436 -8.12 8.32 2.20
N ALA A 437 -7.69 7.47 1.24
CA ALA A 437 -7.76 6.03 1.38
C ALA A 437 -6.72 5.50 2.37
N PHE A 438 -5.48 5.98 2.30
CA PHE A 438 -4.40 5.59 3.22
C PHE A 438 -4.76 5.89 4.68
N ALA A 439 -5.35 7.06 4.94
CA ALA A 439 -5.80 7.44 6.28
C ALA A 439 -7.08 6.72 6.74
N GLY A 440 -8.00 6.40 5.80
CA GLY A 440 -9.36 5.98 6.13
C GLY A 440 -9.65 4.48 6.04
N GLN A 441 -8.93 3.73 5.20
CA GLN A 441 -9.15 2.31 5.01
C GLN A 441 -8.40 1.48 6.07
N GLY A 442 -9.14 0.73 6.89
CA GLY A 442 -8.55 -0.08 7.97
C GLY A 442 -7.54 -1.14 7.49
N VAL A 443 -7.69 -1.64 6.27
CA VAL A 443 -6.77 -2.62 5.68
C VAL A 443 -5.34 -2.09 5.55
N VAL A 444 -5.14 -0.78 5.41
CA VAL A 444 -3.81 -0.15 5.42
C VAL A 444 -3.10 -0.41 6.75
N SER A 445 -3.79 -0.19 7.87
CA SER A 445 -3.24 -0.49 9.21
C SER A 445 -2.96 -1.97 9.41
N GLU A 446 -3.82 -2.85 8.86
CA GLU A 446 -3.61 -4.30 8.91
C GLU A 446 -2.35 -4.70 8.12
N VAL A 447 -2.16 -4.17 6.91
CA VAL A 447 -0.98 -4.45 6.07
C VAL A 447 0.31 -3.94 6.71
N LEU A 448 0.30 -2.70 7.21
CA LEU A 448 1.44 -2.15 7.96
C LEU A 448 1.82 -3.06 9.14
N ASN A 449 0.83 -3.60 9.86
CA ASN A 449 1.08 -4.51 10.97
C ASN A 449 1.64 -5.87 10.53
N LEU A 450 1.41 -6.31 9.29
CA LEU A 450 2.00 -7.54 8.74
C LEU A 450 3.48 -7.41 8.39
N SER A 451 3.98 -6.21 8.16
CA SER A 451 5.25 -5.91 7.50
C SER A 451 6.49 -6.58 8.13
N ASP A 452 6.50 -6.76 9.43
CA ASP A 452 7.65 -7.34 10.17
C ASP A 452 7.35 -8.73 10.76
N LEU A 453 6.14 -9.26 10.53
CA LEU A 453 5.75 -10.58 11.04
C LEU A 453 6.43 -11.71 10.25
N LYS A 454 6.92 -12.73 10.95
CA LYS A 454 7.69 -13.85 10.38
C LYS A 454 7.01 -14.52 9.18
N GLY A 455 5.69 -14.68 9.23
CA GLY A 455 4.90 -15.32 8.16
C GLY A 455 4.61 -14.41 6.97
N TYR A 456 4.78 -13.09 7.10
CA TYR A 456 4.24 -12.09 6.17
C TYR A 456 5.29 -11.11 5.61
N ARG A 457 6.40 -10.91 6.31
CA ARG A 457 7.41 -9.92 5.90
C ARG A 457 7.93 -10.17 4.48
N THR A 458 8.13 -9.09 3.75
CA THR A 458 8.63 -9.04 2.38
C THR A 458 9.98 -8.34 2.26
N GLY A 459 10.50 -7.79 3.38
CA GLY A 459 11.74 -7.02 3.44
C GLY A 459 11.56 -5.53 3.23
N GLY A 460 10.37 -5.03 3.58
CA GLY A 460 9.98 -3.63 3.57
C GLY A 460 9.35 -3.20 2.24
N THR A 461 8.29 -2.43 2.38
CA THR A 461 7.47 -1.87 1.28
C THR A 461 7.76 -0.38 1.13
N VAL A 462 7.88 0.08 -0.10
CA VAL A 462 7.88 1.52 -0.40
C VAL A 462 6.44 1.93 -0.65
N HIS A 463 5.89 2.76 0.23
CA HIS A 463 4.56 3.35 0.11
C HIS A 463 4.66 4.74 -0.49
N LEU A 464 3.98 4.99 -1.60
CA LEU A 464 3.84 6.31 -2.19
C LEU A 464 2.40 6.81 -2.02
N VAL A 465 2.19 7.82 -1.18
CA VAL A 465 0.90 8.48 -1.04
C VAL A 465 0.83 9.66 -2.00
N ILE A 466 -0.03 9.58 -3.00
CA ILE A 466 -0.36 10.70 -3.90
C ILE A 466 -1.39 11.56 -3.18
N ASN A 467 -0.89 12.54 -2.43
CA ASN A 467 -1.67 13.39 -1.57
C ASN A 467 -2.20 14.61 -2.34
N ASN A 468 -3.32 14.45 -3.01
CA ASN A 468 -3.98 15.55 -3.72
C ASN A 468 -4.93 16.38 -2.85
N GLN A 469 -4.91 16.16 -1.54
CA GLN A 469 -5.64 16.91 -0.52
C GLN A 469 -7.17 16.85 -0.66
N LEU A 470 -7.69 15.80 -1.33
CA LEU A 470 -9.12 15.71 -1.62
C LEU A 470 -9.57 14.25 -1.83
N GLY A 471 -10.42 13.75 -0.96
CA GLY A 471 -11.08 12.44 -1.10
C GLY A 471 -12.40 12.55 -1.87
N PHE A 472 -12.39 12.46 -3.20
CA PHE A 472 -13.51 12.77 -4.10
C PHE A 472 -13.99 14.22 -3.93
N THR A 473 -14.95 14.49 -3.01
CA THR A 473 -15.42 15.83 -2.62
C THR A 473 -15.08 16.18 -1.16
N THR A 474 -14.47 15.25 -0.41
CA THR A 474 -14.21 15.39 1.02
C THR A 474 -12.84 16.03 1.26
N ALA A 475 -12.84 17.22 1.85
CA ALA A 475 -11.62 17.89 2.27
C ALA A 475 -10.97 17.18 3.49
N PRO A 476 -9.65 17.36 3.72
CA PRO A 476 -8.93 16.67 4.79
C PRO A 476 -9.52 16.84 6.18
N GLU A 477 -10.06 18.01 6.51
CA GLU A 477 -10.69 18.32 7.81
C GLU A 477 -11.95 17.51 8.10
N TYR A 478 -12.57 16.91 7.07
CA TYR A 478 -13.71 15.99 7.20
C TYR A 478 -13.31 14.53 7.02
N GLY A 479 -12.12 14.29 6.52
CA GLY A 479 -11.63 12.94 6.17
C GLY A 479 -10.71 12.29 7.21
N ARG A 480 -10.04 13.10 8.04
CA ARG A 480 -9.09 12.60 9.05
C ARG A 480 -8.91 13.57 10.20
N SER A 481 -8.58 13.04 11.38
CA SER A 481 -8.27 13.84 12.58
C SER A 481 -6.78 14.19 12.71
N THR A 482 -5.93 13.52 11.96
CA THR A 482 -4.47 13.66 11.99
C THR A 482 -3.99 14.81 11.10
N VAL A 483 -2.81 15.33 11.40
CA VAL A 483 -2.18 16.38 10.59
C VAL A 483 -1.89 15.86 9.18
N TYR A 484 -1.28 14.68 9.10
CA TYR A 484 -0.96 14.02 7.83
C TYR A 484 -1.79 12.75 7.62
N ALA A 485 -2.05 12.44 6.37
CA ALA A 485 -2.68 11.17 6.00
C ALA A 485 -1.82 9.97 6.41
N THR A 486 -0.52 10.17 6.48
CA THR A 486 0.51 9.17 6.73
C THR A 486 0.77 8.88 8.21
N ASP A 487 0.11 9.57 9.13
CA ASP A 487 0.32 9.37 10.58
C ASP A 487 0.05 7.92 11.04
N VAL A 488 -0.76 7.17 10.32
CA VAL A 488 -1.01 5.74 10.60
C VAL A 488 0.26 4.89 10.52
N ALA A 489 1.22 5.24 9.66
CA ALA A 489 2.48 4.50 9.49
C ALA A 489 3.45 4.66 10.68
N LYS A 490 3.23 5.66 11.53
CA LYS A 490 4.00 5.83 12.78
C LYS A 490 3.81 4.68 13.76
N ALA A 491 2.68 3.97 13.68
CA ALA A 491 2.40 2.80 14.52
C ALA A 491 3.44 1.68 14.35
N VAL A 492 3.99 1.52 13.15
CA VAL A 492 5.03 0.54 12.83
C VAL A 492 6.42 1.16 12.74
N GLN A 493 6.55 2.41 13.15
CA GLN A 493 7.81 3.16 13.18
C GLN A 493 8.46 3.34 11.79
N ALA A 494 7.64 3.40 10.73
CA ALA A 494 8.13 3.70 9.39
C ALA A 494 8.54 5.18 9.29
N PRO A 495 9.69 5.52 8.68
CA PRO A 495 10.02 6.90 8.36
C PRO A 495 9.08 7.44 7.29
N ILE A 496 8.76 8.74 7.39
CA ILE A 496 7.85 9.41 6.45
C ILE A 496 8.58 10.60 5.84
N PHE A 497 8.63 10.61 4.51
CA PHE A 497 9.22 11.69 3.72
C PHE A 497 8.10 12.45 3.00
N HIS A 498 7.77 13.64 3.48
CA HIS A 498 6.86 14.55 2.79
C HIS A 498 7.62 15.30 1.70
N VAL A 499 7.03 15.44 0.53
CA VAL A 499 7.65 16.15 -0.58
C VAL A 499 6.62 16.92 -1.40
N ASN A 500 6.99 18.14 -1.81
CA ASN A 500 6.18 18.95 -2.71
C ASN A 500 6.25 18.39 -4.14
N GLY A 501 5.10 18.00 -4.70
CA GLY A 501 5.00 17.45 -6.06
C GLY A 501 5.40 18.41 -7.17
N ASP A 502 5.46 19.72 -6.91
CA ASP A 502 5.96 20.72 -7.84
C ASP A 502 7.49 20.79 -7.89
N ASP A 503 8.19 20.07 -7.02
CA ASP A 503 9.65 19.92 -7.03
C ASP A 503 10.05 18.49 -7.44
N PRO A 504 10.09 18.17 -8.75
CA PRO A 504 10.39 16.83 -9.22
C PRO A 504 11.82 16.37 -8.89
N GLU A 505 12.79 17.31 -8.71
CA GLU A 505 14.14 16.96 -8.26
C GLU A 505 14.13 16.47 -6.80
N ALA A 506 13.35 17.11 -5.94
CA ALA A 506 13.15 16.64 -4.56
C ALA A 506 12.42 15.30 -4.53
N CYS A 507 11.40 15.09 -5.37
CA CYS A 507 10.68 13.83 -5.50
C CYS A 507 11.64 12.67 -5.83
N VAL A 508 12.53 12.85 -6.79
CA VAL A 508 13.54 11.84 -7.18
C VAL A 508 14.56 11.59 -6.06
N ARG A 509 15.02 12.65 -5.36
CA ARG A 509 15.92 12.47 -4.21
C ARG A 509 15.28 11.69 -3.07
N VAL A 510 14.04 12.02 -2.73
CA VAL A 510 13.28 11.31 -1.70
C VAL A 510 13.02 9.85 -2.11
N ALA A 511 12.74 9.57 -3.39
CA ALA A 511 12.57 8.22 -3.91
C ALA A 511 13.82 7.36 -3.69
N ARG A 512 14.99 7.90 -4.04
CA ARG A 512 16.29 7.22 -3.82
C ARG A 512 16.58 7.01 -2.34
N LEU A 513 16.28 7.99 -1.50
CA LEU A 513 16.47 7.90 -0.05
C LEU A 513 15.56 6.84 0.57
N ALA A 514 14.29 6.81 0.19
CA ALA A 514 13.33 5.82 0.65
C ALA A 514 13.75 4.39 0.27
N PHE A 515 14.16 4.18 -0.99
CA PHE A 515 14.69 2.90 -1.42
C PHE A 515 15.95 2.49 -0.64
N ALA A 516 16.89 3.42 -0.44
CA ALA A 516 18.12 3.16 0.31
C ALA A 516 17.85 2.79 1.77
N PHE A 517 16.89 3.44 2.42
CA PHE A 517 16.45 3.08 3.79
C PHE A 517 15.87 1.67 3.83
N ARG A 518 14.95 1.35 2.90
CA ARG A 518 14.36 0.01 2.76
C ARG A 518 15.45 -1.06 2.61
N GLN A 519 16.44 -0.83 1.77
CA GLN A 519 17.53 -1.79 1.56
C GLN A 519 18.44 -1.94 2.77
N ALA A 520 18.66 -0.85 3.52
CA ALA A 520 19.53 -0.89 4.70
C ALA A 520 18.88 -1.62 5.89
N PHE A 521 17.55 -1.49 6.06
CA PHE A 521 16.87 -1.97 7.28
C PHE A 521 15.77 -2.99 7.03
N HIS A 522 15.41 -3.23 5.77
CA HIS A 522 14.31 -4.15 5.37
C HIS A 522 12.99 -3.82 6.05
N LYS A 523 12.66 -2.53 6.15
CA LYS A 523 11.46 -1.99 6.77
C LYS A 523 10.67 -1.13 5.80
N ASP A 524 9.39 -0.95 6.10
CA ASP A 524 8.52 -0.06 5.33
C ASP A 524 8.99 1.38 5.43
N VAL A 525 8.75 2.12 4.35
CA VAL A 525 9.03 3.54 4.25
C VAL A 525 7.91 4.22 3.48
N VAL A 526 7.53 5.42 3.92
CA VAL A 526 6.42 6.17 3.33
C VAL A 526 6.92 7.45 2.68
N ILE A 527 6.51 7.70 1.45
CA ILE A 527 6.66 8.96 0.73
C ILE A 527 5.29 9.60 0.61
N ASP A 528 5.10 10.78 1.20
CA ASP A 528 3.89 11.58 1.11
C ASP A 528 4.11 12.70 0.10
N MET A 529 3.72 12.49 -1.15
CA MET A 529 3.87 13.46 -2.22
C MET A 529 2.65 14.39 -2.25
N TRP A 530 2.82 15.61 -1.75
CA TRP A 530 1.80 16.65 -1.76
C TRP A 530 1.63 17.23 -3.16
N CYS A 531 0.44 17.15 -3.67
CA CYS A 531 0.09 17.55 -5.02
C CYS A 531 -1.35 18.09 -5.07
N TYR A 532 -1.91 18.18 -6.25
CA TYR A 532 -3.31 18.54 -6.46
C TYR A 532 -3.91 17.69 -7.57
N ARG A 533 -5.23 17.67 -7.65
CA ARG A 533 -5.99 17.02 -8.73
C ARG A 533 -6.51 18.09 -9.67
N ARG A 534 -5.95 18.17 -10.88
CA ARG A 534 -6.28 19.26 -11.83
C ARG A 534 -7.74 19.22 -12.31
N HIS A 535 -8.28 18.05 -12.54
CA HIS A 535 -9.66 17.85 -13.03
C HIS A 535 -10.56 17.25 -11.97
N GLY A 536 -11.83 17.01 -12.28
CA GLY A 536 -12.74 16.31 -11.38
C GLY A 536 -12.29 14.89 -11.03
N HIS A 537 -13.03 14.23 -10.15
CA HIS A 537 -12.75 12.85 -9.77
C HIS A 537 -12.72 11.93 -11.01
N ASN A 538 -13.66 12.16 -11.91
CA ASN A 538 -13.69 11.56 -13.25
C ASN A 538 -14.17 12.62 -14.26
N GLU A 539 -14.25 12.25 -15.52
CA GLU A 539 -14.56 13.15 -16.63
C GLU A 539 -15.99 13.72 -16.61
N GLY A 540 -16.88 13.21 -15.77
CA GLY A 540 -18.23 13.73 -15.57
C GLY A 540 -18.42 14.57 -14.31
N ASP A 541 -17.35 14.78 -13.53
CA ASP A 541 -17.36 15.49 -12.25
C ASP A 541 -16.85 16.93 -12.41
N ASP A 542 -17.59 17.89 -11.86
CA ASP A 542 -17.15 19.29 -11.74
C ASP A 542 -16.83 19.60 -10.28
N PRO A 543 -15.54 19.59 -9.91
CA PRO A 543 -15.12 19.76 -8.53
C PRO A 543 -15.28 21.19 -8.00
N SER A 544 -15.51 22.17 -8.85
CA SER A 544 -15.73 23.57 -8.45
C SER A 544 -17.01 23.76 -7.64
N TYR A 545 -17.96 22.81 -7.74
CA TYR A 545 -19.20 22.84 -6.95
C TYR A 545 -18.95 22.69 -5.44
N THR A 546 -17.92 21.98 -5.05
CA THR A 546 -17.60 21.72 -3.63
C THR A 546 -16.34 22.42 -3.17
N GLN A 547 -15.34 22.62 -4.02
CA GLN A 547 -14.04 23.26 -3.71
C GLN A 547 -13.74 24.46 -4.64
N PRO A 548 -14.58 25.50 -4.70
CA PRO A 548 -14.41 26.58 -5.67
C PRO A 548 -13.08 27.34 -5.51
N LEU A 549 -12.66 27.63 -4.28
CA LEU A 549 -11.42 28.35 -4.02
C LEU A 549 -10.16 27.56 -4.38
N MET A 550 -10.18 26.25 -4.12
CA MET A 550 -9.09 25.35 -4.49
C MET A 550 -8.94 25.29 -6.01
N TYR A 551 -10.04 25.15 -6.74
CA TYR A 551 -10.01 25.03 -8.20
C TYR A 551 -9.72 26.35 -8.92
N GLN A 552 -10.07 27.50 -8.32
CA GLN A 552 -9.57 28.78 -8.82
C GLN A 552 -8.03 28.83 -8.81
N ARG A 553 -7.40 28.40 -7.72
CA ARG A 553 -5.93 28.32 -7.63
C ARG A 553 -5.33 27.29 -8.60
N ILE A 554 -5.99 26.13 -8.77
CA ILE A 554 -5.56 25.08 -9.71
C ILE A 554 -5.59 25.58 -11.15
N ASP A 555 -6.62 26.36 -11.54
CA ASP A 555 -6.77 26.88 -12.90
C ASP A 555 -5.67 27.88 -13.24
N GLU A 556 -5.24 28.69 -12.27
CA GLU A 556 -4.15 29.66 -12.40
C GLU A 556 -2.76 28.99 -12.29
N HIS A 557 -2.68 27.75 -11.77
CA HIS A 557 -1.43 27.08 -11.49
C HIS A 557 -0.86 26.41 -12.74
N PRO A 558 0.40 26.74 -13.15
CA PRO A 558 1.06 26.07 -14.27
C PRO A 558 1.26 24.59 -14.02
N SER A 559 1.37 23.77 -15.07
CA SER A 559 1.70 22.34 -14.89
C SER A 559 3.10 22.16 -14.28
N VAL A 560 3.30 21.04 -13.60
CA VAL A 560 4.61 20.67 -13.00
C VAL A 560 5.71 20.75 -14.05
N ARG A 561 5.46 20.20 -15.24
CA ARG A 561 6.41 20.27 -16.38
C ARG A 561 6.78 21.72 -16.74
N ASN A 562 5.79 22.61 -16.87
CA ASN A 562 6.05 24.00 -17.27
C ASN A 562 6.87 24.72 -16.21
N ARG A 563 6.55 24.55 -14.93
CA ARG A 563 7.35 25.09 -13.82
C ARG A 563 8.78 24.57 -13.83
N TYR A 564 8.94 23.26 -14.07
CA TYR A 564 10.26 22.65 -14.12
C TYR A 564 11.08 23.14 -15.30
N VAL A 565 10.51 23.23 -16.51
CA VAL A 565 11.16 23.82 -17.69
C VAL A 565 11.59 25.24 -17.43
N GLU A 566 10.70 26.08 -16.87
CA GLU A 566 11.03 27.45 -16.51
C GLU A 566 12.23 27.54 -15.54
N SER A 567 12.22 26.68 -14.51
CA SER A 567 13.32 26.56 -13.55
C SER A 567 14.65 26.18 -14.22
N LEU A 568 14.63 25.13 -15.08
CA LEU A 568 15.82 24.67 -15.79
C LEU A 568 16.38 25.73 -16.76
N VAL A 569 15.51 26.42 -17.50
CA VAL A 569 15.91 27.51 -18.41
C VAL A 569 16.46 28.68 -17.62
N LYS A 570 15.83 29.08 -16.51
CA LYS A 570 16.28 30.15 -15.62
C LYS A 570 17.67 29.87 -15.03
N ARG A 571 17.96 28.63 -14.68
CA ARG A 571 19.28 28.17 -14.22
C ARG A 571 20.30 28.02 -15.34
N GLY A 572 19.86 27.95 -16.60
CA GLY A 572 20.71 27.73 -17.77
C GLY A 572 21.09 26.26 -18.00
N ASP A 573 20.38 25.34 -17.41
CA ASP A 573 20.61 23.90 -17.53
C ASP A 573 20.20 23.36 -18.89
N ILE A 574 19.12 23.90 -19.48
CA ILE A 574 18.62 23.58 -20.84
C ILE A 574 18.14 24.84 -21.56
N SER A 575 17.97 24.78 -22.89
CA SER A 575 17.28 25.81 -23.66
C SER A 575 15.77 25.52 -23.76
N MET A 576 14.98 26.56 -24.07
CA MET A 576 13.53 26.38 -24.32
C MET A 576 13.29 25.51 -25.56
N GLU A 577 14.12 25.67 -26.61
CA GLU A 577 14.01 24.88 -27.82
C GLU A 577 14.25 23.39 -27.57
N GLU A 578 15.21 23.04 -26.72
CA GLU A 578 15.44 21.62 -26.31
C GLU A 578 14.23 21.06 -25.56
N ALA A 579 13.62 21.82 -24.66
CA ALA A 579 12.45 21.39 -23.90
C ALA A 579 11.21 21.17 -24.80
N GLU A 580 10.98 22.08 -25.78
CA GLU A 580 9.85 21.96 -26.72
C GLU A 580 10.06 20.82 -27.70
N GLN A 581 11.28 20.60 -28.21
CA GLN A 581 11.58 19.50 -29.11
C GLN A 581 11.36 18.14 -28.43
N ALA A 582 11.81 17.97 -27.18
CA ALA A 582 11.59 16.72 -26.45
C ALA A 582 10.11 16.39 -26.25
N LEU A 583 9.26 17.41 -26.03
CA LEU A 583 7.80 17.23 -25.94
C LEU A 583 7.19 16.87 -27.32
N ALA A 584 7.63 17.53 -28.38
CA ALA A 584 7.15 17.27 -29.74
C ALA A 584 7.48 15.84 -30.20
N ASP A 585 8.68 15.36 -29.89
CA ASP A 585 9.11 13.99 -30.19
C ASP A 585 8.24 12.94 -29.49
N PHE A 586 7.87 13.17 -28.22
CA PHE A 586 6.97 12.25 -27.51
C PHE A 586 5.55 12.27 -28.07
N ASN A 587 4.99 13.44 -28.38
CA ASN A 587 3.72 13.58 -29.07
C ASN A 587 3.69 12.86 -30.42
N GLY A 588 4.79 12.91 -31.16
CA GLY A 588 4.98 12.17 -32.41
C GLY A 588 4.87 10.64 -32.23
N LYS A 589 5.48 10.10 -31.16
CA LYS A 589 5.36 8.67 -30.79
C LYS A 589 3.92 8.28 -30.45
N LEU A 590 3.20 9.10 -29.71
CA LEU A 590 1.78 8.87 -29.38
C LEU A 590 0.90 8.88 -30.63
N GLN A 591 1.09 9.87 -31.51
CA GLN A 591 0.31 9.95 -32.76
C GLN A 591 0.59 8.75 -33.69
N ALA A 592 1.85 8.33 -33.81
CA ALA A 592 2.19 7.14 -34.61
C ALA A 592 1.54 5.86 -34.07
N ALA A 593 1.56 5.66 -32.74
CA ALA A 593 0.89 4.53 -32.10
C ALA A 593 -0.63 4.56 -32.32
N PHE A 594 -1.24 5.73 -32.25
CA PHE A 594 -2.66 5.92 -32.48
C PHE A 594 -3.07 5.60 -33.93
N ASP A 595 -2.30 6.09 -34.89
CA ASP A 595 -2.55 5.86 -36.33
C ASP A 595 -2.42 4.37 -36.66
N LEU A 596 -1.43 3.67 -36.08
CA LEU A 596 -1.28 2.22 -36.24
C LEU A 596 -2.47 1.47 -35.62
N THR A 597 -2.94 1.87 -34.43
CA THR A 597 -4.11 1.24 -33.81
C THR A 597 -5.37 1.39 -34.64
N ARG A 598 -5.60 2.58 -35.22
CA ARG A 598 -6.76 2.84 -36.09
C ARG A 598 -6.67 2.17 -37.47
N ALA A 599 -5.48 1.97 -37.99
CA ALA A 599 -5.24 1.25 -39.22
C ALA A 599 -5.42 -0.27 -39.05
N ALA A 600 -5.31 -0.80 -37.86
CA ALA A 600 -5.58 -2.20 -37.56
C ALA A 600 -7.06 -2.51 -37.77
N ALA A 601 -7.37 -3.64 -38.42
CA ALA A 601 -8.75 -4.05 -38.63
C ALA A 601 -9.44 -4.26 -37.25
N PRO A 602 -10.68 -3.74 -37.06
CA PRO A 602 -11.40 -4.01 -35.82
C PRO A 602 -11.59 -5.53 -35.66
N PRO A 603 -11.47 -6.06 -34.43
CA PRO A 603 -11.74 -7.47 -34.20
C PRO A 603 -13.15 -7.83 -34.63
N LYS A 604 -13.31 -9.01 -35.17
CA LYS A 604 -14.58 -9.51 -35.67
C LYS A 604 -15.61 -9.53 -34.56
N GLY A 605 -16.55 -8.61 -34.61
CA GLY A 605 -17.75 -8.43 -33.82
C GLY A 605 -17.74 -8.97 -32.39
N ILE A 606 -17.95 -8.07 -31.43
CA ILE A 606 -18.22 -8.43 -30.02
C ILE A 606 -19.41 -9.38 -30.00
N ARG A 607 -19.22 -10.64 -29.72
CA ARG A 607 -20.32 -11.57 -29.43
C ARG A 607 -20.53 -11.56 -27.93
N ALA A 608 -21.79 -11.35 -27.52
CA ALA A 608 -22.20 -11.71 -26.18
C ALA A 608 -21.74 -13.17 -25.94
N ARG A 609 -21.03 -13.40 -24.84
CA ARG A 609 -20.56 -14.75 -24.50
C ARG A 609 -21.79 -15.66 -24.39
N PRO A 610 -21.86 -16.78 -25.10
CA PRO A 610 -22.85 -17.80 -24.78
C PRO A 610 -22.60 -18.24 -23.33
N ALA A 611 -23.66 -18.42 -22.55
CA ALA A 611 -23.54 -19.02 -21.24
C ALA A 611 -22.67 -20.28 -21.35
N SER A 612 -21.51 -20.29 -20.72
CA SER A 612 -20.70 -21.50 -20.67
C SER A 612 -21.50 -22.50 -19.87
N PRO A 613 -21.82 -23.68 -20.42
CA PRO A 613 -22.36 -24.73 -19.61
C PRO A 613 -21.37 -25.01 -18.46
N SER A 614 -21.89 -25.24 -17.25
CA SER A 614 -21.06 -25.80 -16.17
C SER A 614 -20.29 -27.00 -16.75
N ARG A 615 -18.99 -27.07 -16.51
CA ARG A 615 -18.15 -28.17 -16.97
C ARG A 615 -18.53 -29.51 -16.32
N GLY A 616 -19.50 -29.47 -15.41
CA GLY A 616 -19.95 -30.62 -14.63
C GLY A 616 -19.05 -30.91 -13.43
N PRO A 617 -19.14 -32.11 -12.86
CA PRO A 617 -18.30 -32.47 -11.72
C PRO A 617 -16.83 -32.41 -12.09
N LEU A 618 -16.01 -32.06 -11.10
CA LEU A 618 -14.55 -32.08 -11.23
C LEU A 618 -14.07 -33.48 -11.59
N PRO A 619 -12.91 -33.63 -12.26
CA PRO A 619 -12.40 -34.97 -12.60
C PRO A 619 -12.21 -35.80 -11.33
N HIS A 620 -12.66 -37.05 -11.38
CA HIS A 620 -12.41 -37.99 -10.32
C HIS A 620 -10.92 -38.36 -10.31
N LEU A 621 -10.18 -37.93 -9.29
CA LEU A 621 -8.76 -38.17 -9.15
C LEU A 621 -8.44 -39.20 -8.08
N ALA A 622 -7.59 -40.16 -8.41
CA ALA A 622 -7.06 -41.11 -7.43
C ALA A 622 -6.18 -40.36 -6.42
N THR A 623 -6.59 -40.30 -5.18
CA THR A 623 -5.91 -39.56 -4.11
C THR A 623 -5.50 -40.49 -2.94
N GLY A 624 -5.64 -41.79 -3.10
CA GLY A 624 -5.17 -42.81 -2.17
C GLY A 624 -3.66 -42.75 -1.99
N VAL A 625 -3.14 -43.15 -0.83
CA VAL A 625 -1.73 -43.14 -0.46
C VAL A 625 -1.31 -44.52 0.04
N GLU A 626 -0.16 -44.97 -0.41
CA GLU A 626 0.38 -46.25 0.04
C GLU A 626 0.49 -46.29 1.58
N ARG A 627 0.06 -47.45 2.17
CA ARG A 627 0.04 -47.61 3.62
C ARG A 627 1.40 -47.36 4.27
N ALA A 628 2.48 -47.82 3.65
CA ALA A 628 3.83 -47.62 4.18
C ALA A 628 4.23 -46.13 4.31
N GLU A 629 3.75 -45.29 3.39
CA GLU A 629 3.95 -43.85 3.46
C GLU A 629 3.15 -43.23 4.61
N LEU A 630 1.88 -43.59 4.77
CA LEU A 630 1.07 -43.15 5.91
C LEU A 630 1.71 -43.58 7.25
N GLU A 631 2.26 -44.80 7.35
CA GLU A 631 2.99 -45.30 8.53
C GLU A 631 4.25 -44.43 8.81
N HIS A 632 4.97 -44.03 7.77
CA HIS A 632 6.13 -43.17 7.89
C HIS A 632 5.73 -41.77 8.42
N ILE A 633 4.64 -41.18 7.90
CA ILE A 633 4.13 -39.91 8.38
C ILE A 633 3.74 -39.99 9.86
N VAL A 634 3.00 -41.04 10.27
CA VAL A 634 2.61 -41.25 11.68
C VAL A 634 3.84 -41.36 12.58
N ALA A 635 4.84 -42.13 12.16
CA ALA A 635 6.11 -42.28 12.89
C ALA A 635 6.82 -40.92 13.04
N THR A 636 6.85 -40.10 11.99
CA THR A 636 7.46 -38.77 12.01
C THR A 636 6.72 -37.80 12.94
N LEU A 637 5.39 -37.88 12.98
CA LEU A 637 4.57 -37.06 13.89
C LEU A 637 4.86 -37.36 15.37
N ASP A 638 5.30 -38.58 15.69
CA ASP A 638 5.63 -39.01 17.02
C ASP A 638 7.16 -38.93 17.34
N ASP A 639 7.97 -38.65 16.32
CA ASP A 639 9.44 -38.54 16.47
C ASP A 639 9.84 -37.22 17.08
N VAL A 640 10.14 -37.23 18.37
CA VAL A 640 10.54 -36.06 19.14
C VAL A 640 12.06 -36.12 19.38
N PRO A 641 12.84 -35.09 19.08
CA PRO A 641 14.29 -35.09 19.28
C PRO A 641 14.68 -35.34 20.73
N GLU A 642 15.86 -35.94 20.93
CA GLU A 642 16.44 -36.12 22.27
C GLU A 642 16.62 -34.74 22.94
N GLY A 643 16.15 -34.60 24.17
CA GLY A 643 16.16 -33.35 24.95
C GLY A 643 14.96 -32.45 24.72
N PHE A 644 14.01 -32.79 23.89
CA PHE A 644 12.76 -32.04 23.75
C PHE A 644 11.68 -32.61 24.66
N THR A 645 11.14 -31.79 25.56
CA THR A 645 10.13 -32.20 26.54
C THR A 645 8.73 -31.85 26.06
N VAL A 646 7.95 -32.85 25.66
CA VAL A 646 6.54 -32.68 25.26
C VAL A 646 5.66 -32.36 26.47
N HIS A 647 4.77 -31.39 26.33
CA HIS A 647 3.81 -31.04 27.39
C HIS A 647 3.00 -32.30 27.83
N PRO A 648 2.86 -32.59 29.14
CA PRO A 648 2.24 -33.81 29.62
C PRO A 648 0.82 -34.12 29.12
N LYS A 649 0.03 -33.05 28.84
CA LYS A 649 -1.31 -33.23 28.25
C LYS A 649 -1.25 -33.60 26.77
N LEU A 650 -0.26 -33.13 26.03
CA LEU A 650 -0.05 -33.48 24.62
C LEU A 650 0.48 -34.90 24.48
N ALA A 651 1.32 -35.36 25.40
CA ALA A 651 1.82 -36.71 25.42
C ALA A 651 0.65 -37.74 25.47
N ARG A 652 -0.43 -37.44 26.21
CA ARG A 652 -1.66 -38.26 26.22
C ARG A 652 -2.41 -38.24 24.90
N GLN A 653 -2.42 -37.11 24.19
CA GLN A 653 -3.04 -37.02 22.85
C GLN A 653 -2.25 -37.86 21.85
N PHE A 654 -0.92 -37.88 21.92
CA PHE A 654 -0.07 -38.70 21.07
C PHE A 654 -0.32 -40.19 21.32
N GLU A 655 -0.48 -40.58 22.57
CA GLU A 655 -0.85 -41.94 22.91
C GLU A 655 -2.21 -42.32 22.34
N THR A 656 -3.20 -41.45 22.43
CA THR A 656 -4.54 -41.67 21.85
C THR A 656 -4.45 -41.77 20.31
N ARG A 657 -3.63 -40.97 19.66
CA ARG A 657 -3.40 -41.02 18.21
C ARG A 657 -2.75 -42.32 17.78
N ARG A 658 -1.76 -42.83 18.51
CA ARG A 658 -1.14 -44.14 18.27
C ARG A 658 -2.18 -45.29 18.41
N GLN A 659 -2.95 -45.30 19.48
CA GLN A 659 -3.99 -46.27 19.70
C GLN A 659 -5.05 -46.26 18.57
N LEU A 660 -5.42 -45.08 18.09
CA LEU A 660 -6.33 -44.95 16.95
C LEU A 660 -5.71 -45.57 15.68
N TRP A 661 -4.47 -45.23 15.37
CA TRP A 661 -3.76 -45.79 14.22
C TRP A 661 -3.60 -47.31 14.32
N GLU A 662 -3.24 -47.84 15.48
CA GLU A 662 -3.12 -49.27 15.74
C GLU A 662 -4.45 -50.03 15.62
N SER A 663 -5.57 -49.36 15.96
CA SER A 663 -6.92 -49.92 15.76
C SER A 663 -7.39 -49.88 14.29
N GLY A 664 -6.63 -49.28 13.40
CA GLY A 664 -6.96 -49.12 11.99
C GLY A 664 -7.97 -47.98 11.73
N GLU A 665 -8.12 -47.04 12.65
CA GLU A 665 -9.02 -45.88 12.56
C GLU A 665 -8.21 -44.56 12.46
N VAL A 666 -8.80 -43.55 11.83
CA VAL A 666 -8.28 -42.19 11.69
C VAL A 666 -9.37 -41.21 12.08
N ASP A 667 -9.08 -40.30 13.00
CA ASP A 667 -9.94 -39.17 13.32
C ASP A 667 -9.61 -37.97 12.41
N TRP A 668 -10.36 -36.89 12.58
CA TRP A 668 -10.22 -35.68 11.75
C TRP A 668 -8.82 -35.09 11.79
N ALA A 669 -8.23 -34.93 12.98
CA ALA A 669 -6.92 -34.32 13.17
C ALA A 669 -5.79 -35.17 12.56
N LEU A 670 -5.84 -36.48 12.73
CA LEU A 670 -4.89 -37.39 12.11
C LEU A 670 -5.09 -37.44 10.59
N GLY A 671 -6.32 -37.43 10.09
CA GLY A 671 -6.62 -37.34 8.65
C GLY A 671 -6.04 -36.10 8.00
N GLU A 672 -6.15 -34.93 8.66
CA GLU A 672 -5.53 -33.70 8.22
C GLU A 672 -4.00 -33.80 8.18
N ALA A 673 -3.39 -34.28 9.27
CA ALA A 673 -1.94 -34.42 9.35
C ALA A 673 -1.39 -35.39 8.30
N LEU A 674 -2.11 -36.50 8.02
CA LEU A 674 -1.75 -37.44 6.96
C LEU A 674 -1.91 -36.86 5.56
N ALA A 675 -2.95 -36.02 5.33
CA ALA A 675 -3.11 -35.30 4.09
C ALA A 675 -1.92 -34.33 3.85
N PHE A 676 -1.58 -33.52 4.85
CA PHE A 676 -0.43 -32.62 4.76
C PHE A 676 0.88 -33.39 4.57
N GLY A 677 1.12 -34.43 5.38
CA GLY A 677 2.33 -35.22 5.26
C GLY A 677 2.49 -35.84 3.86
N SER A 678 1.43 -36.40 3.30
CA SER A 678 1.48 -37.00 1.96
C SER A 678 1.58 -35.97 0.82
N VAL A 679 1.01 -34.76 0.97
CA VAL A 679 1.22 -33.65 0.03
C VAL A 679 2.69 -33.19 0.02
N LEU A 680 3.28 -33.10 1.21
CA LEU A 680 4.72 -32.77 1.35
C LEU A 680 5.61 -33.86 0.78
N SER A 681 5.27 -35.16 1.01
CA SER A 681 6.01 -36.29 0.43
C SER A 681 5.91 -36.34 -1.11
N ASP A 682 4.78 -35.92 -1.67
CA ASP A 682 4.61 -35.74 -3.13
C ASP A 682 5.45 -34.59 -3.70
N GLY A 683 6.15 -33.81 -2.84
CA GLY A 683 7.02 -32.68 -3.22
C GLY A 683 6.32 -31.32 -3.34
N HIS A 684 5.06 -31.23 -2.95
CA HIS A 684 4.33 -29.96 -2.96
C HIS A 684 4.54 -29.18 -1.66
N ASP A 685 4.73 -27.87 -1.78
CA ASP A 685 4.82 -26.98 -0.64
C ASP A 685 3.44 -26.79 0.02
N ILE A 686 3.45 -26.57 1.33
CA ILE A 686 2.25 -26.18 2.07
C ILE A 686 2.48 -24.86 2.79
N ARG A 687 1.61 -23.88 2.52
CA ARG A 687 1.50 -22.67 3.30
C ARG A 687 0.15 -22.62 4.00
N PHE A 688 0.19 -22.58 5.32
CA PHE A 688 -0.99 -22.55 6.16
C PHE A 688 -0.95 -21.35 7.09
N SER A 689 -1.98 -20.52 7.09
CA SER A 689 -2.10 -19.38 8.01
C SER A 689 -3.52 -19.24 8.56
N GLY A 690 -3.66 -18.51 9.63
CA GLY A 690 -4.92 -18.20 10.29
C GLY A 690 -4.70 -17.97 11.78
N GLN A 691 -5.75 -17.56 12.46
CA GLN A 691 -5.69 -17.30 13.90
C GLN A 691 -5.62 -18.63 14.67
N ASP A 692 -4.60 -18.78 15.54
CA ASP A 692 -4.34 -19.99 16.32
C ASP A 692 -4.13 -21.28 15.50
N SER A 693 -3.75 -21.17 14.22
CA SER A 693 -3.69 -22.28 13.27
C SER A 693 -2.61 -23.30 13.60
N ARG A 694 -1.50 -22.89 14.21
CA ARG A 694 -0.40 -23.82 14.59
C ARG A 694 -0.84 -24.89 15.57
N ARG A 695 -1.77 -24.56 16.45
CA ARG A 695 -2.40 -25.47 17.41
C ARG A 695 -3.77 -25.97 16.93
N GLY A 696 -4.47 -25.15 16.18
CA GLY A 696 -5.89 -25.22 15.88
C GLY A 696 -6.73 -24.61 17.00
N THR A 697 -7.74 -23.79 16.65
CA THR A 697 -8.62 -23.12 17.61
C THR A 697 -9.22 -24.09 18.63
N PHE A 698 -9.55 -25.32 18.19
CA PHE A 698 -10.15 -26.34 19.04
C PHE A 698 -9.15 -27.32 19.66
N SER A 699 -7.84 -26.97 19.69
CA SER A 699 -6.77 -27.83 20.21
C SER A 699 -6.76 -29.24 19.57
N HIS A 700 -6.90 -29.30 18.26
CA HIS A 700 -6.95 -30.54 17.49
C HIS A 700 -5.69 -30.79 16.66
N ARG A 701 -5.08 -29.75 16.08
CA ARG A 701 -4.00 -29.89 15.10
C ARG A 701 -2.61 -30.12 15.72
N HIS A 702 -2.14 -29.22 16.56
CA HIS A 702 -0.79 -29.26 17.15
C HIS A 702 0.32 -29.52 16.11
N ALA A 703 0.29 -28.78 14.98
CA ALA A 703 1.29 -28.91 13.92
C ALA A 703 2.68 -28.37 14.32
N VAL A 704 2.71 -27.52 15.33
CA VAL A 704 3.94 -27.03 15.97
C VAL A 704 3.88 -27.38 17.45
N LEU A 705 4.88 -28.09 17.91
CA LEU A 705 5.09 -28.44 19.32
C LEU A 705 6.00 -27.39 19.95
N VAL A 706 5.73 -27.06 21.18
CA VAL A 706 6.58 -26.17 21.99
C VAL A 706 7.16 -26.97 23.13
N ASP A 707 8.48 -26.95 23.27
CA ASP A 707 9.19 -27.61 24.36
C ASP A 707 8.77 -27.05 25.70
N TYR A 708 8.37 -27.91 26.61
CA TYR A 708 7.79 -27.51 27.91
C TYR A 708 8.78 -26.85 28.85
N GLU A 709 10.09 -27.07 28.67
CA GLU A 709 11.16 -26.55 29.51
C GLU A 709 11.90 -25.39 28.88
N THR A 710 12.13 -25.44 27.55
CA THR A 710 12.98 -24.48 26.84
C THR A 710 12.22 -23.49 25.99
N GLY A 711 10.95 -23.79 25.63
CA GLY A 711 10.16 -23.00 24.67
C GLY A 711 10.59 -23.19 23.21
N ALA A 712 11.49 -24.12 22.90
CA ALA A 712 11.91 -24.41 21.54
C ALA A 712 10.73 -24.96 20.70
N GLU A 713 10.66 -24.63 19.43
CA GLU A 713 9.58 -25.03 18.54
C GLU A 713 10.02 -26.19 17.65
N LEU A 714 9.10 -27.15 17.43
CA LEU A 714 9.27 -28.28 16.54
C LEU A 714 8.00 -28.45 15.68
N ALA A 715 8.16 -28.41 14.37
CA ALA A 715 7.13 -28.78 13.40
C ALA A 715 7.46 -30.17 12.83
N PRO A 716 6.86 -31.26 13.27
CA PRO A 716 7.28 -32.63 12.88
C PRO A 716 7.24 -32.85 11.37
N LEU A 717 6.22 -32.33 10.67
CA LEU A 717 6.05 -32.51 9.21
C LEU A 717 7.16 -31.85 8.37
N THR A 718 8.05 -31.04 8.95
CA THR A 718 9.27 -30.56 8.24
C THR A 718 10.37 -31.61 8.16
N ARG A 719 10.18 -32.83 8.68
CA ARG A 719 11.19 -33.86 8.87
C ARG A 719 10.86 -35.18 8.18
N LEU A 720 9.95 -35.18 7.21
CA LEU A 720 9.55 -36.40 6.49
C LEU A 720 10.66 -36.97 5.60
N GLY A 721 11.47 -36.11 4.98
CA GLY A 721 12.53 -36.53 4.09
C GLY A 721 13.28 -35.34 3.47
N LYS A 722 14.35 -35.63 2.70
CA LYS A 722 15.17 -34.57 2.07
C LYS A 722 14.51 -33.93 0.86
N ASP A 723 13.68 -34.69 0.16
CA ASP A 723 13.06 -34.27 -1.11
C ASP A 723 11.59 -33.86 -0.93
N GLN A 724 11.16 -33.70 0.31
CA GLN A 724 9.80 -33.24 0.61
C GLN A 724 9.59 -31.76 0.27
N GLY A 725 8.35 -31.36 0.05
CA GLY A 725 7.93 -29.95 -0.02
C GLY A 725 8.15 -29.20 1.31
N LYS A 726 8.19 -27.89 1.24
CA LYS A 726 8.34 -27.02 2.41
C LYS A 726 7.02 -26.90 3.17
N PHE A 727 7.10 -26.95 4.49
CA PHE A 727 5.93 -26.78 5.36
C PHE A 727 6.03 -25.48 6.14
N TRP A 728 5.20 -24.52 5.78
CA TRP A 728 5.06 -23.24 6.47
C TRP A 728 3.70 -23.16 7.15
N ILE A 729 3.69 -23.03 8.46
CA ILE A 729 2.48 -22.82 9.23
C ILE A 729 2.64 -21.65 10.21
N TYR A 730 1.72 -20.70 10.16
CA TYR A 730 1.82 -19.45 10.91
C TYR A 730 0.49 -19.13 11.61
N ASP A 731 0.59 -18.66 12.85
CA ASP A 731 -0.51 -17.94 13.46
C ASP A 731 -0.55 -16.52 12.86
N SER A 732 -1.67 -16.10 12.32
CA SER A 732 -1.88 -14.77 11.79
C SER A 732 -2.16 -13.75 12.89
N SER A 733 -2.03 -12.46 12.56
CA SER A 733 -2.63 -11.39 13.35
C SER A 733 -4.16 -11.54 13.39
N LEU A 734 -4.83 -10.83 14.33
CA LEU A 734 -6.30 -10.74 14.39
C LEU A 734 -6.79 -9.83 13.25
N SER A 735 -6.68 -10.32 12.04
CA SER A 735 -7.10 -9.69 10.79
C SER A 735 -7.58 -10.76 9.83
N GLU A 736 -8.79 -10.65 9.35
CA GLU A 736 -9.32 -11.50 8.29
C GLU A 736 -9.01 -10.89 6.92
N TYR A 737 -9.19 -9.58 6.77
CA TYR A 737 -9.10 -8.89 5.49
C TYR A 737 -7.68 -8.94 4.91
N ALA A 738 -6.69 -8.38 5.60
CA ALA A 738 -5.32 -8.37 5.10
C ALA A 738 -4.72 -9.78 5.04
N ALA A 739 -4.98 -10.63 6.04
CA ALA A 739 -4.45 -11.98 6.06
C ALA A 739 -4.97 -12.83 4.89
N MET A 740 -6.28 -12.82 4.60
CA MET A 740 -6.85 -13.53 3.46
C MET A 740 -6.38 -12.92 2.13
N GLY A 741 -6.30 -11.59 2.02
CA GLY A 741 -5.79 -10.91 0.84
C GLY A 741 -4.34 -11.30 0.53
N PHE A 742 -3.52 -11.43 1.56
CA PHE A 742 -2.13 -11.90 1.45
C PHE A 742 -2.07 -13.35 0.94
N GLU A 743 -2.83 -14.26 1.53
CA GLU A 743 -2.84 -15.67 1.12
C GLU A 743 -3.43 -15.84 -0.30
N TYR A 744 -4.40 -15.01 -0.69
CA TYR A 744 -4.84 -14.95 -2.07
C TYR A 744 -3.70 -14.54 -3.00
N GLY A 745 -2.99 -13.45 -2.68
CA GLY A 745 -1.81 -12.98 -3.45
C GLY A 745 -0.73 -14.05 -3.54
N TYR A 746 -0.51 -14.79 -2.47
CA TYR A 746 0.45 -15.90 -2.42
C TYR A 746 0.03 -17.04 -3.36
N SER A 747 -1.23 -17.45 -3.32
CA SER A 747 -1.76 -18.60 -4.08
C SER A 747 -1.78 -18.40 -5.59
N ILE A 748 -1.87 -17.15 -6.08
CA ILE A 748 -1.85 -16.88 -7.53
C ILE A 748 -0.45 -16.92 -8.15
N VAL A 749 0.59 -16.94 -7.33
CA VAL A 749 1.99 -17.07 -7.74
C VAL A 749 2.50 -18.49 -7.52
N HIS A 750 2.32 -19.02 -6.32
CA HIS A 750 2.76 -20.38 -5.98
C HIS A 750 1.63 -21.38 -6.22
N VAL A 751 1.32 -21.60 -7.50
CA VAL A 751 0.15 -22.37 -7.96
C VAL A 751 0.21 -23.86 -7.61
N ASP A 752 1.41 -24.41 -7.41
CA ASP A 752 1.65 -25.80 -7.08
C ASP A 752 1.64 -26.08 -5.56
N ALA A 753 1.53 -25.04 -4.74
CA ALA A 753 1.47 -25.16 -3.30
C ALA A 753 0.01 -25.32 -2.81
N LEU A 754 -0.16 -26.07 -1.73
CA LEU A 754 -1.39 -26.04 -0.95
C LEU A 754 -1.38 -24.81 -0.03
N VAL A 755 -2.10 -23.77 -0.44
CA VAL A 755 -2.22 -22.53 0.34
C VAL A 755 -3.54 -22.56 1.09
N CYS A 756 -3.50 -22.50 2.43
CA CYS A 756 -4.69 -22.57 3.30
C CYS A 756 -4.77 -21.31 4.18
N TRP A 757 -5.95 -20.73 4.26
CA TRP A 757 -6.31 -19.76 5.30
C TRP A 757 -7.45 -20.31 6.17
N GLU A 758 -7.26 -20.36 7.50
CA GLU A 758 -8.25 -20.85 8.45
C GLU A 758 -8.85 -19.71 9.27
N GLY A 759 -10.15 -19.56 9.22
CA GLY A 759 -10.89 -18.70 10.15
C GLY A 759 -10.90 -19.28 11.55
N GLN A 760 -10.79 -18.45 12.59
CA GLN A 760 -10.92 -18.92 13.97
C GLN A 760 -12.31 -19.54 14.22
N PHE A 761 -13.34 -18.88 13.72
CA PHE A 761 -14.67 -19.37 13.43
C PHE A 761 -15.06 -18.90 12.03
N GLY A 762 -15.82 -19.71 11.30
CA GLY A 762 -16.27 -19.29 9.97
C GLY A 762 -17.19 -18.09 9.98
N ASP A 763 -17.83 -17.79 11.11
CA ASP A 763 -18.64 -16.58 11.35
C ASP A 763 -17.85 -15.29 11.06
N PHE A 764 -16.52 -15.27 11.36
CA PHE A 764 -15.68 -14.08 11.21
C PHE A 764 -15.17 -13.86 9.79
N VAL A 765 -15.41 -14.78 8.87
CA VAL A 765 -14.96 -14.66 7.46
C VAL A 765 -15.53 -13.42 6.76
N ASN A 766 -16.64 -12.88 7.26
CA ASN A 766 -17.23 -11.64 6.74
C ASN A 766 -16.32 -10.41 6.90
N GLY A 767 -15.34 -10.47 7.80
CA GLY A 767 -14.28 -9.44 7.88
C GLY A 767 -13.42 -9.35 6.62
N ALA A 768 -13.37 -10.43 5.82
CA ALA A 768 -12.66 -10.50 4.53
C ALA A 768 -13.60 -10.56 3.32
N GLN A 769 -14.87 -10.19 3.45
CA GLN A 769 -15.86 -10.32 2.38
C GLN A 769 -15.45 -9.62 1.08
N ILE A 770 -14.72 -8.51 1.18
CA ILE A 770 -14.19 -7.79 0.01
C ILE A 770 -13.24 -8.68 -0.80
N ILE A 771 -12.35 -9.43 -0.15
CA ILE A 771 -11.44 -10.36 -0.82
C ILE A 771 -12.23 -11.52 -1.45
N ILE A 772 -13.23 -12.04 -0.76
CA ILE A 772 -14.07 -13.12 -1.28
C ILE A 772 -14.80 -12.65 -2.55
N ASP A 773 -15.49 -11.51 -2.51
CA ASP A 773 -16.31 -11.03 -3.61
C ASP A 773 -15.49 -10.56 -4.80
N GLN A 774 -14.42 -9.79 -4.53
CA GLN A 774 -13.71 -9.08 -5.58
C GLN A 774 -12.54 -9.86 -6.19
N TYR A 775 -11.93 -10.76 -5.41
CA TYR A 775 -10.78 -11.54 -5.83
C TYR A 775 -11.14 -13.03 -5.93
N LEU A 776 -11.48 -13.69 -4.85
CA LEU A 776 -11.64 -15.14 -4.82
C LEU A 776 -12.70 -15.64 -5.81
N ALA A 777 -13.88 -15.04 -5.80
CA ALA A 777 -15.01 -15.46 -6.64
C ALA A 777 -14.96 -14.90 -8.07
N ALA A 778 -14.27 -13.75 -8.31
CA ALA A 778 -14.43 -13.00 -9.55
C ALA A 778 -13.15 -12.77 -10.36
N SER A 779 -11.96 -13.07 -9.82
CA SER A 779 -10.70 -12.73 -10.48
C SER A 779 -10.44 -13.49 -11.77
N GLU A 780 -10.87 -14.74 -11.86
CA GLU A 780 -10.73 -15.53 -13.10
C GLU A 780 -11.59 -14.92 -14.22
N ASP A 781 -12.83 -14.56 -13.90
CA ASP A 781 -13.75 -13.97 -14.87
C ASP A 781 -13.31 -12.56 -15.31
N LYS A 782 -12.83 -11.74 -14.38
CA LYS A 782 -12.41 -10.35 -14.66
C LYS A 782 -11.02 -10.25 -15.27
N TRP A 783 -10.06 -11.03 -14.77
CA TRP A 783 -8.62 -10.82 -15.02
C TRP A 783 -7.89 -12.07 -15.53
N ASN A 784 -8.62 -13.18 -15.77
CA ASN A 784 -8.03 -14.50 -16.08
C ASN A 784 -6.98 -14.94 -15.03
N GLN A 785 -7.23 -14.59 -13.77
CA GLN A 785 -6.33 -14.85 -12.64
C GLN A 785 -6.90 -15.95 -11.76
N ARG A 786 -6.20 -17.08 -11.68
CA ARG A 786 -6.63 -18.27 -10.95
C ARG A 786 -5.95 -18.35 -9.60
N SER A 787 -6.67 -18.85 -8.61
CA SER A 787 -6.20 -19.12 -7.26
C SER A 787 -6.55 -20.54 -6.84
N GLY A 788 -5.64 -21.21 -6.16
CA GLY A 788 -5.88 -22.50 -5.50
C GLY A 788 -6.13 -22.35 -3.99
N LEU A 789 -6.38 -21.14 -3.48
CA LEU A 789 -6.57 -20.88 -2.06
C LEU A 789 -7.67 -21.73 -1.44
N VAL A 790 -7.35 -22.37 -0.33
CA VAL A 790 -8.30 -23.14 0.49
C VAL A 790 -8.72 -22.32 1.70
N LEU A 791 -10.01 -22.08 1.85
CA LEU A 791 -10.59 -21.48 3.05
C LEU A 791 -11.11 -22.59 3.96
N LEU A 792 -10.62 -22.68 5.18
CA LEU A 792 -11.10 -23.59 6.22
C LEU A 792 -11.95 -22.80 7.21
N LEU A 793 -13.25 -23.03 7.19
CA LEU A 793 -14.23 -22.22 7.92
C LEU A 793 -15.00 -23.09 8.92
N PRO A 794 -14.65 -23.04 10.23
CA PRO A 794 -15.39 -23.77 11.25
C PRO A 794 -16.88 -23.41 11.23
N HIS A 795 -17.73 -24.41 11.01
CA HIS A 795 -19.17 -24.31 10.87
C HIS A 795 -19.85 -25.47 11.57
N GLY A 796 -20.96 -25.22 12.22
CA GLY A 796 -21.79 -26.23 12.88
C GLY A 796 -22.61 -25.65 14.02
N TYR A 797 -23.81 -26.15 14.18
CA TYR A 797 -24.78 -25.73 15.18
C TYR A 797 -24.61 -26.61 16.43
N ASP A 798 -23.76 -26.14 17.37
CA ASP A 798 -23.39 -26.91 18.59
C ASP A 798 -23.85 -26.17 19.89
N GLY A 799 -24.85 -25.28 19.79
CA GLY A 799 -25.36 -24.52 20.92
C GLY A 799 -24.44 -23.41 21.44
N GLN A 800 -23.51 -22.93 20.61
CA GLN A 800 -22.51 -21.92 20.97
C GLN A 800 -22.95 -20.48 20.63
N GLY A 801 -24.22 -20.27 20.30
CA GLY A 801 -24.79 -18.97 20.02
C GLY A 801 -24.62 -18.48 18.57
N PRO A 802 -25.10 -17.26 18.27
CA PRO A 802 -25.25 -16.80 16.89
C PRO A 802 -23.93 -16.50 16.15
N GLU A 803 -22.85 -16.25 16.87
CA GLU A 803 -21.56 -15.81 16.26
C GLU A 803 -20.50 -16.90 16.27
N HIS A 804 -20.86 -18.15 16.59
CA HIS A 804 -19.98 -19.31 16.66
C HIS A 804 -20.62 -20.53 16.04
N SER A 805 -21.53 -20.37 15.09
CA SER A 805 -22.33 -21.44 14.47
C SER A 805 -22.26 -21.44 12.96
N SER A 806 -22.27 -20.30 12.28
CA SER A 806 -22.46 -20.24 10.84
C SER A 806 -21.39 -19.45 10.10
N ALA A 807 -20.67 -20.12 9.19
CA ALA A 807 -19.83 -19.49 8.18
C ALA A 807 -20.64 -18.92 7.00
N ARG A 808 -21.96 -18.90 7.06
CA ARG A 808 -22.86 -18.36 6.05
C ARG A 808 -22.70 -19.03 4.68
N ILE A 809 -22.97 -20.32 4.62
CA ILE A 809 -22.91 -21.17 3.41
C ILE A 809 -23.64 -20.51 2.23
N GLU A 810 -24.80 -19.92 2.48
CA GLU A 810 -25.65 -19.23 1.50
C GLU A 810 -24.92 -18.10 0.77
N ARG A 811 -24.02 -17.39 1.43
CA ARG A 811 -23.25 -16.28 0.80
C ARG A 811 -22.27 -16.83 -0.26
N PHE A 812 -21.58 -17.91 0.05
CA PHE A 812 -20.69 -18.57 -0.90
C PHE A 812 -21.45 -19.17 -2.06
N LEU A 813 -22.56 -19.88 -1.78
CA LEU A 813 -23.37 -20.47 -2.83
C LEU A 813 -24.02 -19.44 -3.77
N THR A 814 -24.31 -18.25 -3.26
CA THR A 814 -24.79 -17.12 -4.10
C THR A 814 -23.71 -16.62 -5.06
N LEU A 815 -22.43 -16.72 -4.70
CA LEU A 815 -21.29 -16.31 -5.54
C LEU A 815 -20.88 -17.38 -6.56
N CYS A 816 -21.44 -18.60 -6.46
CA CYS A 816 -21.09 -19.72 -7.32
C CYS A 816 -21.67 -19.56 -8.73
N ALA A 817 -20.79 -19.48 -9.71
CA ALA A 817 -21.14 -19.44 -11.13
C ALA A 817 -19.96 -19.93 -11.99
N GLU A 818 -20.24 -20.61 -13.11
CA GLU A 818 -19.24 -20.98 -14.12
C GLU A 818 -18.03 -21.77 -13.55
N ASP A 819 -18.29 -22.56 -12.52
CA ASP A 819 -17.28 -23.35 -11.77
C ASP A 819 -16.11 -22.49 -11.20
N ASN A 820 -16.42 -21.27 -10.76
CA ASN A 820 -15.43 -20.29 -10.27
C ASN A 820 -14.80 -20.67 -8.94
N ILE A 821 -15.55 -21.29 -8.04
CA ILE A 821 -15.10 -21.76 -6.72
C ILE A 821 -15.60 -23.17 -6.45
N GLN A 822 -15.06 -23.86 -5.47
CA GLN A 822 -15.57 -25.12 -4.94
C GLN A 822 -16.13 -24.91 -3.54
N VAL A 823 -17.21 -25.56 -3.20
CA VAL A 823 -17.83 -25.48 -1.86
C VAL A 823 -18.07 -26.89 -1.34
N ALA A 824 -17.42 -27.24 -0.24
CA ALA A 824 -17.47 -28.58 0.37
C ALA A 824 -17.77 -28.53 1.88
N ASN A 825 -18.44 -29.57 2.36
CA ASN A 825 -18.78 -29.76 3.77
C ASN A 825 -18.64 -31.24 4.14
N CYS A 826 -17.39 -31.65 4.37
CA CYS A 826 -17.05 -33.04 4.64
C CYS A 826 -17.64 -33.56 5.95
N THR A 827 -18.04 -34.84 5.97
CA THR A 827 -18.62 -35.47 7.15
C THR A 827 -17.67 -36.42 7.88
N ASN A 828 -16.56 -36.86 7.26
CA ASN A 828 -15.60 -37.75 7.88
C ASN A 828 -14.15 -37.47 7.50
N ALA A 829 -13.20 -38.07 8.22
CA ALA A 829 -11.77 -37.83 8.08
C ALA A 829 -11.23 -38.24 6.70
N ALA A 830 -11.70 -39.31 6.07
CA ALA A 830 -11.25 -39.75 4.75
C ALA A 830 -11.66 -38.77 3.66
N GLN A 831 -12.89 -38.24 3.69
CA GLN A 831 -13.37 -37.26 2.74
C GLN A 831 -12.52 -35.95 2.83
N TYR A 832 -12.22 -35.49 4.04
CA TYR A 832 -11.37 -34.30 4.23
C TYR A 832 -9.93 -34.56 3.75
N PHE A 833 -9.35 -35.71 4.05
CA PHE A 833 -8.04 -36.15 3.54
C PHE A 833 -7.99 -36.13 2.02
N HIS A 834 -8.96 -36.78 1.36
CA HIS A 834 -9.00 -36.83 -0.11
C HIS A 834 -9.27 -35.46 -0.75
N LEU A 835 -10.10 -34.63 -0.13
CA LEU A 835 -10.40 -33.27 -0.62
C LEU A 835 -9.16 -32.40 -0.67
N LEU A 836 -8.34 -32.39 0.39
CA LEU A 836 -7.09 -31.61 0.44
C LEU A 836 -6.08 -32.12 -0.60
N ARG A 837 -5.94 -33.41 -0.76
CA ARG A 837 -5.07 -34.02 -1.78
C ARG A 837 -5.56 -33.77 -3.21
N ARG A 838 -6.88 -33.82 -3.43
CA ARG A 838 -7.50 -33.46 -4.71
C ARG A 838 -7.15 -32.05 -5.12
N GLN A 839 -7.20 -31.09 -4.19
CA GLN A 839 -6.93 -29.68 -4.47
C GLN A 839 -5.57 -29.44 -5.11
N VAL A 840 -4.54 -30.08 -4.63
CA VAL A 840 -3.16 -29.94 -5.15
C VAL A 840 -2.97 -30.68 -6.49
N ARG A 841 -3.73 -31.75 -6.75
CA ARG A 841 -3.62 -32.59 -7.95
C ARG A 841 -4.46 -32.10 -9.14
N LEU A 842 -5.27 -31.06 -8.95
CA LEU A 842 -6.02 -30.44 -10.04
C LEU A 842 -5.09 -29.68 -10.98
N GLU A 843 -5.14 -29.98 -12.29
CA GLU A 843 -4.38 -29.20 -13.31
C GLU A 843 -4.75 -27.70 -13.32
N GLN A 844 -5.97 -27.40 -12.95
CA GLN A 844 -6.50 -26.04 -12.90
C GLN A 844 -7.20 -25.87 -11.55
N PRO A 845 -6.43 -25.56 -10.48
CA PRO A 845 -7.02 -25.38 -9.18
C PRO A 845 -7.98 -24.18 -9.17
N LYS A 846 -9.08 -24.33 -8.46
CA LYS A 846 -10.06 -23.30 -8.15
C LYS A 846 -10.04 -23.06 -6.64
N PRO A 847 -10.42 -21.87 -6.17
CA PRO A 847 -10.59 -21.67 -4.75
C PRO A 847 -11.52 -22.70 -4.14
N LEU A 848 -11.12 -23.21 -2.99
CA LEU A 848 -11.88 -24.24 -2.28
C LEU A 848 -12.34 -23.71 -0.92
N VAL A 849 -13.64 -23.68 -0.70
CA VAL A 849 -14.24 -23.34 0.59
C VAL A 849 -14.67 -24.61 1.28
N VAL A 850 -14.06 -24.91 2.43
CA VAL A 850 -14.38 -26.09 3.25
C VAL A 850 -15.04 -25.63 4.56
N PHE A 851 -16.27 -26.02 4.77
CA PHE A 851 -16.93 -25.86 6.06
C PHE A 851 -16.44 -26.95 7.00
N THR A 852 -15.47 -26.61 7.85
CA THR A 852 -14.84 -27.56 8.78
C THR A 852 -15.69 -27.70 10.02
N PRO A 853 -15.81 -28.93 10.57
CA PRO A 853 -16.65 -29.16 11.73
C PRO A 853 -15.98 -28.73 13.03
N LYS A 854 -16.78 -28.58 14.06
CA LYS A 854 -16.35 -28.43 15.46
C LYS A 854 -16.60 -29.74 16.23
N TYR A 855 -17.85 -30.17 16.30
CA TYR A 855 -18.24 -31.43 16.99
C TYR A 855 -17.56 -32.67 16.40
N LEU A 856 -17.57 -32.79 15.07
CA LEU A 856 -17.02 -33.96 14.38
C LEU A 856 -15.50 -34.11 14.50
N LEU A 857 -14.77 -33.08 14.93
CA LEU A 857 -13.33 -33.18 15.19
C LEU A 857 -12.99 -34.32 16.19
N ARG A 858 -13.91 -34.65 17.10
CA ARG A 858 -13.71 -35.67 18.14
C ARG A 858 -14.76 -36.77 18.14
N ALA A 859 -15.76 -36.64 17.30
CA ALA A 859 -16.86 -37.63 17.24
C ALA A 859 -16.38 -38.99 16.68
N LYS A 860 -16.87 -40.08 17.21
CA LYS A 860 -16.50 -41.40 16.68
C LYS A 860 -17.09 -41.64 15.30
N GLU A 861 -18.24 -41.07 15.05
CA GLU A 861 -19.01 -41.18 13.81
C GLU A 861 -18.29 -40.60 12.60
N SER A 862 -17.37 -39.63 12.80
CA SER A 862 -16.56 -38.98 11.75
C SER A 862 -15.24 -39.71 11.46
N ARG A 863 -14.89 -40.73 12.24
CA ARG A 863 -13.68 -41.53 12.00
C ARG A 863 -13.80 -42.32 10.72
N SER A 864 -12.70 -42.61 10.13
CA SER A 864 -12.59 -43.41 8.91
C SER A 864 -11.61 -44.56 9.10
N PRO A 865 -11.82 -45.73 8.47
CA PRO A 865 -10.80 -46.77 8.47
C PRO A 865 -9.58 -46.33 7.62
N VAL A 866 -8.40 -46.78 8.00
CA VAL A 866 -7.15 -46.48 7.25
C VAL A 866 -7.26 -46.94 5.79
N SER A 867 -7.98 -48.04 5.50
CA SER A 867 -8.20 -48.51 4.12
C SER A 867 -8.91 -47.46 3.24
N ALA A 868 -9.75 -46.60 3.82
CA ALA A 868 -10.41 -45.56 3.07
C ALA A 868 -9.42 -44.42 2.61
N LEU A 869 -8.25 -44.28 3.26
CA LEU A 869 -7.20 -43.36 2.85
C LEU A 869 -6.25 -43.96 1.81
N THR A 870 -6.15 -45.30 1.78
CA THR A 870 -5.24 -45.99 0.84
C THR A 870 -5.89 -46.29 -0.49
N GLU A 871 -7.19 -46.58 -0.52
CA GLU A 871 -7.91 -47.06 -1.70
C GLU A 871 -8.99 -46.12 -2.22
N GLY A 872 -9.29 -45.04 -1.47
CA GLY A 872 -10.38 -44.11 -1.74
C GLY A 872 -10.01 -42.90 -2.62
N SER A 873 -11.01 -42.10 -2.81
CA SER A 873 -10.95 -40.75 -3.45
C SER A 873 -12.00 -39.87 -2.79
N PHE A 874 -12.01 -38.59 -3.14
CA PHE A 874 -13.10 -37.72 -2.71
C PHE A 874 -14.37 -38.05 -3.47
N GLU A 875 -15.46 -38.28 -2.72
CA GLU A 875 -16.78 -38.53 -3.25
C GLU A 875 -17.68 -37.34 -2.96
N GLU A 876 -18.23 -36.68 -3.99
CA GLU A 876 -19.09 -35.53 -3.87
C GLU A 876 -20.41 -35.82 -3.17
N VAL A 877 -20.88 -37.08 -3.26
CA VAL A 877 -22.11 -37.56 -2.64
C VAL A 877 -21.84 -38.94 -2.01
N LEU A 878 -22.17 -39.06 -0.73
CA LEU A 878 -22.09 -40.32 -0.03
C LEU A 878 -23.49 -40.93 0.18
N ASP A 879 -23.69 -42.17 -0.29
CA ASP A 879 -24.90 -42.91 -0.06
C ASP A 879 -24.99 -43.40 1.39
N ASP A 880 -26.15 -43.88 1.78
CA ASP A 880 -26.39 -44.44 3.11
C ASP A 880 -25.83 -45.88 3.23
N PRO A 881 -24.74 -46.07 3.98
CA PRO A 881 -24.09 -47.39 4.07
C PRO A 881 -24.94 -48.46 4.79
N ALA A 882 -25.98 -48.04 5.50
CA ALA A 882 -26.84 -49.00 6.22
C ALA A 882 -28.04 -49.49 5.40
N VAL A 883 -28.26 -48.98 4.19
CA VAL A 883 -29.33 -49.41 3.30
C VAL A 883 -28.88 -50.66 2.53
N THR A 884 -29.31 -51.81 2.96
CA THR A 884 -29.05 -53.11 2.30
C THR A 884 -30.09 -53.46 1.22
N ASP A 885 -31.32 -52.97 1.36
CA ASP A 885 -32.40 -53.13 0.38
C ASP A 885 -32.93 -51.75 -0.08
N PRO A 886 -32.47 -51.23 -1.22
CA PRO A 886 -32.92 -49.95 -1.74
C PRO A 886 -34.42 -49.90 -2.07
N SER A 887 -35.02 -51.04 -2.40
CA SER A 887 -36.46 -51.14 -2.74
C SER A 887 -37.38 -50.85 -1.58
N SER A 888 -36.90 -50.99 -0.36
CA SER A 888 -37.63 -50.72 0.87
C SER A 888 -37.77 -49.22 1.19
N ILE A 889 -36.94 -48.36 0.58
CA ILE A 889 -36.87 -46.93 0.89
C ILE A 889 -38.06 -46.17 0.30
N ARG A 890 -38.69 -45.33 1.14
CA ARG A 890 -39.84 -44.49 0.80
C ARG A 890 -39.50 -42.97 0.76
N ARG A 891 -38.48 -42.58 1.51
CA ARG A 891 -37.99 -41.20 1.52
C ARG A 891 -36.48 -41.14 1.44
N VAL A 892 -35.96 -40.20 0.64
CA VAL A 892 -34.53 -39.86 0.62
C VAL A 892 -34.34 -38.54 1.34
N LEU A 893 -33.49 -38.50 2.36
CA LEU A 893 -33.08 -37.30 3.09
C LEU A 893 -31.72 -36.86 2.57
N PHE A 894 -31.69 -35.80 1.80
CA PHE A 894 -30.46 -35.15 1.40
C PHE A 894 -30.05 -34.15 2.49
N CYS A 895 -28.79 -34.13 2.88
CA CYS A 895 -28.25 -33.22 3.89
C CYS A 895 -26.78 -32.96 3.65
N SER A 896 -26.22 -32.02 4.41
CA SER A 896 -24.77 -31.68 4.41
C SER A 896 -24.31 -31.46 5.85
N GLY A 897 -23.08 -31.87 6.18
CA GLY A 897 -22.49 -31.68 7.50
C GLY A 897 -23.04 -32.61 8.59
N LYS A 898 -22.89 -32.19 9.86
CA LYS A 898 -23.13 -33.09 11.02
C LYS A 898 -24.55 -33.56 11.21
N VAL A 899 -25.56 -32.84 10.72
CA VAL A 899 -26.97 -33.28 10.83
C VAL A 899 -27.22 -34.67 10.27
N ALA A 900 -26.38 -35.11 9.34
CA ALA A 900 -26.42 -36.46 8.79
C ALA A 900 -26.41 -37.55 9.89
N PHE A 901 -25.59 -37.34 10.91
CA PHE A 901 -25.46 -38.34 12.01
C PHE A 901 -26.67 -38.32 12.94
N ASP A 902 -27.29 -37.15 13.18
CA ASP A 902 -28.56 -37.11 13.93
C ASP A 902 -29.69 -37.84 13.18
N LEU A 903 -29.75 -37.63 11.84
CA LEU A 903 -30.72 -38.34 11.00
C LEU A 903 -30.47 -39.85 10.98
N MET A 904 -29.23 -40.32 10.85
CA MET A 904 -28.86 -41.73 10.88
C MET A 904 -29.20 -42.36 12.23
N LYS A 905 -28.95 -41.64 13.33
CA LYS A 905 -29.32 -42.09 14.68
C LYS A 905 -30.84 -42.19 14.84
N ARG A 906 -31.59 -41.21 14.36
CA ARG A 906 -33.08 -41.26 14.40
C ARG A 906 -33.62 -42.41 13.57
N ARG A 907 -33.12 -42.59 12.35
CA ARG A 907 -33.50 -43.73 11.49
C ARG A 907 -33.25 -45.08 12.20
N ALA A 908 -32.05 -45.27 12.77
CA ALA A 908 -31.71 -46.48 13.48
C ALA A 908 -32.65 -46.75 14.67
N ALA A 909 -33.07 -45.72 15.39
CA ALA A 909 -33.99 -45.81 16.52
C ALA A 909 -35.45 -46.15 16.09
N THR A 910 -35.91 -45.63 14.94
CA THR A 910 -37.28 -45.76 14.46
C THR A 910 -37.45 -46.91 13.45
N GLN A 911 -36.36 -47.40 12.85
CA GLN A 911 -36.37 -48.36 11.74
C GLN A 911 -37.19 -47.82 10.53
N ALA A 912 -37.25 -46.52 10.35
CA ALA A 912 -37.98 -45.88 9.26
C ALA A 912 -37.40 -46.25 7.88
N PRO A 913 -38.24 -46.42 6.84
CA PRO A 913 -37.81 -46.74 5.47
C PRO A 913 -37.21 -45.49 4.76
N VAL A 914 -36.13 -44.97 5.28
CA VAL A 914 -35.50 -43.70 4.89
C VAL A 914 -34.02 -43.97 4.58
N ALA A 915 -33.52 -43.35 3.49
CA ALA A 915 -32.10 -43.30 3.19
C ALA A 915 -31.57 -41.90 3.50
N VAL A 916 -30.38 -41.80 4.13
CA VAL A 916 -29.70 -40.54 4.44
C VAL A 916 -28.54 -40.35 3.49
N VAL A 917 -28.67 -39.45 2.53
CA VAL A 917 -27.68 -39.14 1.50
C VAL A 917 -26.96 -37.87 1.85
N ARG A 918 -25.62 -37.90 1.91
CA ARG A 918 -24.76 -36.77 2.31
C ARG A 918 -24.16 -36.13 1.09
N LEU A 919 -24.38 -34.81 0.91
CA LEU A 919 -23.67 -34.02 -0.06
C LEU A 919 -22.40 -33.45 0.61
N GLU A 920 -21.27 -34.05 0.26
CA GLU A 920 -19.94 -33.61 0.72
C GLU A 920 -19.46 -32.40 -0.07
N GLN A 921 -19.91 -32.24 -1.32
CA GLN A 921 -19.70 -31.07 -2.16
C GLN A 921 -21.03 -30.44 -2.56
N LEU A 922 -21.16 -29.14 -2.31
CA LEU A 922 -22.34 -28.35 -2.66
C LEU A 922 -22.17 -27.66 -4.02
N TYR A 923 -20.94 -27.31 -4.37
CA TYR A 923 -20.64 -26.73 -5.67
C TYR A 923 -19.20 -27.10 -6.14
N PRO A 924 -18.95 -27.43 -7.44
CA PRO A 924 -19.98 -27.70 -8.47
C PRO A 924 -21.02 -28.73 -8.02
N PHE A 925 -22.29 -28.52 -8.41
CA PHE A 925 -23.40 -29.31 -7.90
C PHE A 925 -23.36 -30.71 -8.48
N PRO A 926 -23.36 -31.80 -7.68
CA PRO A 926 -23.16 -33.18 -8.10
C PRO A 926 -24.47 -33.81 -8.68
N GLY A 927 -25.04 -33.20 -9.70
CA GLY A 927 -26.34 -33.57 -10.24
C GLY A 927 -26.41 -34.99 -10.79
N GLU A 928 -25.36 -35.48 -11.48
CA GLU A 928 -25.31 -36.82 -12.06
C GLU A 928 -25.31 -37.89 -10.98
N GLN A 929 -24.52 -37.73 -9.91
CA GLN A 929 -24.49 -38.67 -8.79
C GLN A 929 -25.82 -38.71 -8.05
N ILE A 930 -26.50 -37.56 -7.90
CA ILE A 930 -27.82 -37.46 -7.28
C ILE A 930 -28.86 -38.24 -8.14
N VAL A 931 -28.82 -38.07 -9.46
CA VAL A 931 -29.71 -38.82 -10.36
C VAL A 931 -29.50 -40.33 -10.23
N ALA A 932 -28.24 -40.81 -10.24
CA ALA A 932 -27.92 -42.22 -10.07
C ALA A 932 -28.43 -42.78 -8.74
N LEU A 933 -28.37 -41.99 -7.64
CA LEU A 933 -28.94 -42.41 -6.35
C LEU A 933 -30.46 -42.40 -6.34
N LEU A 934 -31.11 -41.46 -7.01
CA LEU A 934 -32.58 -41.45 -7.16
C LEU A 934 -33.08 -42.63 -7.98
N GLU A 935 -32.34 -43.07 -9.00
CA GLU A 935 -32.63 -44.30 -9.75
C GLU A 935 -32.49 -45.55 -8.88
N ARG A 936 -31.47 -45.60 -7.99
CA ARG A 936 -31.30 -46.69 -7.03
C ARG A 936 -32.47 -46.77 -6.02
N TYR A 937 -33.03 -45.63 -5.60
CA TYR A 937 -34.15 -45.52 -4.70
C TYR A 937 -35.49 -45.34 -5.45
N GLU A 938 -35.74 -46.15 -6.45
CA GLU A 938 -36.87 -46.02 -7.39
C GLU A 938 -38.28 -46.02 -6.72
N ASN A 939 -38.40 -46.56 -5.50
CA ASN A 939 -39.65 -46.64 -4.74
C ASN A 939 -39.84 -45.46 -3.78
N ALA A 940 -38.93 -44.52 -3.73
CA ALA A 940 -39.06 -43.29 -2.93
C ALA A 940 -40.09 -42.35 -3.56
N ASP A 941 -41.14 -42.01 -2.81
CA ASP A 941 -42.19 -41.10 -3.21
C ASP A 941 -41.98 -39.66 -2.68
N SER A 942 -41.00 -39.47 -1.80
CA SER A 942 -40.60 -38.17 -1.27
C SER A 942 -39.09 -38.05 -1.12
N ALA A 943 -38.60 -36.83 -1.29
CA ALA A 943 -37.23 -36.42 -1.04
C ALA A 943 -37.25 -35.14 -0.20
N PHE A 944 -36.39 -35.07 0.80
CA PHE A 944 -36.29 -33.89 1.67
C PHE A 944 -34.85 -33.35 1.67
N TRP A 945 -34.72 -32.05 1.66
CA TRP A 945 -33.49 -31.42 2.09
C TRP A 945 -33.55 -31.15 3.59
N VAL A 946 -32.55 -31.55 4.34
CA VAL A 946 -32.48 -31.34 5.79
C VAL A 946 -31.22 -30.56 6.12
N GLN A 947 -31.36 -29.43 6.81
CA GLN A 947 -30.25 -28.55 7.22
C GLN A 947 -30.46 -28.04 8.65
N GLU A 948 -29.37 -27.70 9.33
CA GLU A 948 -29.39 -27.10 10.66
C GLU A 948 -29.65 -25.62 10.65
N GLU A 949 -29.32 -24.94 9.56
CA GLU A 949 -29.48 -23.51 9.37
C GLU A 949 -30.97 -23.15 9.29
N PRO A 950 -31.31 -21.86 9.58
CA PRO A 950 -32.63 -21.33 9.30
C PRO A 950 -33.04 -21.47 7.82
N GLU A 951 -34.33 -21.53 7.53
CA GLU A 951 -34.86 -21.72 6.17
C GLU A 951 -34.33 -20.69 5.15
N ASN A 952 -34.17 -19.44 5.57
CA ASN A 952 -33.65 -18.37 4.75
C ASN A 952 -32.10 -18.35 4.61
N MET A 953 -31.41 -19.28 5.28
CA MET A 953 -29.95 -19.40 5.30
C MET A 953 -29.52 -20.81 4.86
N GLY A 954 -28.21 -21.05 4.83
CA GLY A 954 -27.65 -22.36 4.48
C GLY A 954 -27.88 -22.76 3.02
N PRO A 955 -27.77 -24.04 2.69
CA PRO A 955 -27.84 -24.53 1.32
C PRO A 955 -29.25 -24.53 0.70
N TRP A 956 -30.33 -24.54 1.48
CA TRP A 956 -31.68 -24.69 0.96
C TRP A 956 -32.06 -23.76 -0.20
N PRO A 957 -31.85 -22.46 -0.12
CA PRO A 957 -32.17 -21.53 -1.22
C PRO A 957 -31.46 -21.89 -2.53
N PHE A 958 -30.25 -22.45 -2.46
CA PHE A 958 -29.46 -22.84 -3.62
C PHE A 958 -29.82 -24.22 -4.16
N VAL A 959 -30.05 -25.22 -3.29
CA VAL A 959 -30.30 -26.62 -3.70
C VAL A 959 -31.73 -26.85 -4.14
N HIS A 960 -32.70 -26.06 -3.66
CA HIS A 960 -34.13 -26.25 -3.93
C HIS A 960 -34.44 -26.39 -5.42
N SER A 961 -34.09 -25.39 -6.24
CA SER A 961 -34.38 -25.40 -7.67
C SER A 961 -33.64 -26.51 -8.42
N ARG A 962 -32.42 -26.85 -7.98
CA ARG A 962 -31.59 -27.90 -8.58
C ARG A 962 -32.17 -29.30 -8.29
N LEU A 963 -32.48 -29.58 -7.04
CA LEU A 963 -33.13 -30.85 -6.67
C LEU A 963 -34.49 -31.00 -7.34
N HIS A 964 -35.33 -29.96 -7.35
CA HIS A 964 -36.63 -29.99 -8.01
C HIS A 964 -36.53 -30.35 -9.50
N THR A 965 -35.48 -29.92 -10.16
CA THR A 965 -35.26 -30.25 -11.60
C THR A 965 -34.84 -31.70 -11.81
N LEU A 966 -34.10 -32.28 -10.87
CA LEU A 966 -33.57 -33.64 -10.95
C LEU A 966 -34.55 -34.71 -10.50
N LEU A 967 -35.52 -34.37 -9.65
CA LEU A 967 -36.46 -35.34 -9.07
C LEU A 967 -37.42 -35.89 -10.14
N PRO A 968 -37.69 -37.20 -10.13
CA PRO A 968 -38.75 -37.76 -10.94
C PRO A 968 -40.10 -37.09 -10.61
N GLY A 969 -40.95 -36.89 -11.63
CA GLY A 969 -42.23 -36.14 -11.48
C GLY A 969 -43.22 -36.69 -10.45
N ARG A 970 -43.03 -37.96 -9.97
CA ARG A 970 -43.80 -38.57 -8.91
C ARG A 970 -43.28 -38.25 -7.50
N THR A 971 -42.00 -37.83 -7.36
CA THR A 971 -41.35 -37.65 -6.08
C THR A 971 -41.58 -36.23 -5.58
N LYS A 972 -42.12 -36.04 -4.40
CA LYS A 972 -42.38 -34.75 -3.77
C LYS A 972 -41.12 -34.24 -3.07
N LEU A 973 -40.73 -33.00 -3.37
CA LEU A 973 -39.65 -32.31 -2.65
C LEU A 973 -40.20 -31.60 -1.42
N GLY A 974 -39.62 -31.89 -0.27
CA GLY A 974 -39.85 -31.19 0.99
C GLY A 974 -38.55 -30.69 1.59
N HIS A 975 -38.63 -29.97 2.72
CA HIS A 975 -37.46 -29.61 3.50
C HIS A 975 -37.74 -29.66 5.01
N SER A 976 -36.67 -29.72 5.80
CA SER A 976 -36.69 -29.54 7.24
C SER A 976 -35.50 -28.67 7.65
N SER A 977 -35.75 -27.58 8.35
CA SER A 977 -34.78 -26.55 8.75
C SER A 977 -35.26 -25.87 10.03
N ARG A 978 -34.44 -25.03 10.65
CA ARG A 978 -34.93 -24.04 11.62
C ARG A 978 -35.83 -23.03 10.92
N SER A 979 -36.71 -22.39 11.69
CA SER A 979 -37.54 -21.33 11.18
C SER A 979 -36.69 -20.14 10.66
N GLU A 980 -37.25 -19.38 9.71
CA GLU A 980 -36.62 -18.12 9.25
C GLU A 980 -36.20 -17.25 10.43
N SER A 981 -34.98 -16.71 10.35
CA SER A 981 -34.45 -15.86 11.40
C SER A 981 -33.48 -14.81 10.84
N GLY A 982 -33.42 -13.64 11.47
CA GLY A 982 -32.39 -12.62 11.21
C GLY A 982 -31.02 -12.96 11.82
N SER A 983 -31.01 -13.89 12.79
CA SER A 983 -29.81 -14.41 13.44
C SER A 983 -29.59 -15.87 13.06
N PRO A 984 -28.35 -16.34 12.86
CA PRO A 984 -28.11 -17.71 12.44
C PRO A 984 -28.49 -18.76 13.49
N ALA A 985 -28.36 -18.44 14.78
CA ALA A 985 -28.61 -19.41 15.85
C ALA A 985 -29.15 -18.73 17.12
N THR A 986 -29.82 -19.50 17.97
CA THR A 986 -30.24 -19.04 19.29
C THR A 986 -29.06 -18.90 20.26
N GLY A 987 -29.16 -17.99 21.21
CA GLY A 987 -28.23 -17.86 22.34
C GLY A 987 -28.45 -18.79 23.49
N SER A 988 -29.53 -19.63 23.45
CA SER A 988 -29.90 -20.58 24.52
C SER A 988 -29.60 -22.02 24.11
N ALA A 989 -28.77 -22.72 24.87
CA ALA A 989 -28.46 -24.12 24.61
C ALA A 989 -29.71 -25.03 24.69
N ALA A 990 -30.64 -24.69 25.57
CA ALA A 990 -31.89 -25.46 25.73
C ALA A 990 -32.84 -25.29 24.52
N VAL A 991 -32.96 -24.03 24.00
CA VAL A 991 -33.72 -23.78 22.78
C VAL A 991 -33.04 -24.42 21.57
N HIS A 992 -31.71 -24.33 21.49
CA HIS A 992 -30.95 -25.01 20.45
C HIS A 992 -31.24 -26.50 20.37
N GLN A 993 -31.25 -27.20 21.54
CA GLN A 993 -31.53 -28.63 21.59
C GLN A 993 -32.95 -28.92 21.12
N GLN A 994 -33.92 -28.13 21.57
CA GLN A 994 -35.34 -28.30 21.15
C GLN A 994 -35.46 -28.10 19.62
N GLU A 995 -34.88 -27.06 19.07
CA GLU A 995 -34.90 -26.80 17.61
C GLU A 995 -34.25 -27.94 16.83
N GLN A 996 -33.15 -28.51 17.36
CA GLN A 996 -32.45 -29.64 16.73
C GLN A 996 -33.33 -30.87 16.72
N ASP A 997 -33.95 -31.20 17.86
CA ASP A 997 -34.86 -32.34 17.98
C ASP A 997 -36.06 -32.17 17.05
N ASP A 998 -36.68 -30.96 17.03
CA ASP A 998 -37.83 -30.65 16.19
C ASP A 998 -37.55 -30.77 14.70
N LEU A 999 -36.39 -30.29 14.23
CA LEU A 999 -36.05 -30.40 12.80
C LEU A 999 -35.76 -31.83 12.38
N VAL A 1000 -35.11 -32.62 13.24
CA VAL A 1000 -34.86 -34.02 12.99
C VAL A 1000 -36.18 -34.81 12.98
N GLU A 1001 -37.10 -34.54 13.90
CA GLU A 1001 -38.40 -35.17 13.94
C GLU A 1001 -39.25 -34.91 12.70
N ARG A 1002 -39.32 -33.62 12.29
CA ARG A 1002 -40.04 -33.20 11.06
C ARG A 1002 -39.54 -33.87 9.78
N ALA A 1003 -38.22 -34.17 9.69
CA ALA A 1003 -37.65 -34.88 8.55
C ALA A 1003 -38.23 -36.32 8.40
N PHE A 1004 -38.77 -36.93 9.48
CA PHE A 1004 -39.38 -38.26 9.50
C PHE A 1004 -40.91 -38.25 9.53
N ASP A 1005 -41.55 -37.09 9.58
CA ASP A 1005 -43.00 -37.00 9.63
C ASP A 1005 -43.67 -37.67 8.42
N GLY A 1006 -44.61 -38.60 8.65
CA GLY A 1006 -45.39 -39.27 7.60
C GLY A 1006 -44.65 -40.38 6.83
N VAL A 1007 -43.52 -40.90 7.39
CA VAL A 1007 -42.80 -42.06 6.80
C VAL A 1007 -42.93 -43.27 7.66
#